data_ae2a02845ce8bbd30583f90c6e612eed
#
_entry.id   ae2a02845ce8bbd30583f90c6e612eed
#
_cell.length_a   1.000
_cell.length_b   1.000
_cell.length_c   1.000
_cell.angle_alpha   90.00
_cell.angle_beta   90.00
_cell.angle_gamma   90.00
#
_symmetry.space_group_name_H-M   'P 1'
#
loop_
_entity.id
_entity.type
_entity.pdbx_description
1 polymer ?
#
loop_
_entity_poly.entity_id
_entity_poly.type
_entity_poly.pdbx_seq_one_letter_code
_entity_poly.pdbx_strand_id
1 'polypeptide(L)'
;MTEEDDAPFELGELIAAADTAAGTNDFDEALALYRQALMLSSDADVLERASIYANVGTIKRAQGKTREAENNFEKALGLMPGYRPALLALVELSTSEGDWRRVVGYRQKLADLAHEDDDRVKELLEIATLLADKRDDSRGAIDVLEKVREISPGNEVALERLLAAYTKLNRWLKIVEILGAQCTEQDDPVARGALRFQQADIVLGRIRDEPRGAGMLEAALEEDPSHEKALLALVAVRSRLSEWSELERVYARLIDRHAERGDIDRAWDVCKRLAVLRRDKLSDGPGAVEAFTGAVRLKPRDADTRAALAELLIARGDSLLALEELEQAAAAAPTRAQTFRRLFEIHTKNGSSDRAYLAALALELLKASEMDHELVIEQFRPEGALKPTAALTDEDWDTCLRAPGHDVDIARILRAIGPAAVRARVNELTDQKRLVSLDLSKRQESTSTITAVRAFAWASNVLGIALPEMYIMDNVPGGVAAVQAWSPTTAIGPEVLNNVGVTEVIYIASRHLAYYRPEHYPLVFFPSLGEFTQLFLAALKLGMPEIPIAANEGVAKLRAQLARLLEDAEKVELVKAAKAIEAKGGKVDLNAYIRGVELTAHRAAFVLAADVHVAMRRIGTEQRAIADVTADDRRHDLLAYLASDGLANVRARLVSSVKAAPSKPPLARASAS
;
A
#
# COMPACT_ATOMS: atom_id res chain seq x y z
N MET A 1 -43.53 38.63 90.43
CA MET A 1 -43.30 39.68 89.43
C MET A 1 -41.85 39.58 89.15
N THR A 2 -41.51 38.86 88.13
CA THR A 2 -40.17 38.72 87.56
C THR A 2 -40.14 39.49 86.22
N GLU A 3 -39.45 40.63 86.25
CA GLU A 3 -39.06 41.32 85.02
C GLU A 3 -38.15 40.38 84.25
N GLU A 4 -38.66 39.91 83.13
CA GLU A 4 -37.78 39.23 82.13
C GLU A 4 -36.88 40.32 81.46
N ASP A 5 -35.62 40.15 81.59
CA ASP A 5 -34.54 40.90 80.94
C ASP A 5 -34.76 40.92 79.43
N ASP A 6 -35.29 41.98 78.88
CA ASP A 6 -35.17 42.33 77.46
C ASP A 6 -33.75 42.85 77.17
N ALA A 7 -32.81 41.97 77.13
CA ALA A 7 -31.45 42.33 76.57
C ALA A 7 -31.66 42.71 75.09
N PRO A 8 -31.14 43.86 74.63
CA PRO A 8 -31.28 44.25 73.22
C PRO A 8 -30.53 43.20 72.37
N PHE A 9 -31.24 42.52 71.45
CA PHE A 9 -30.69 41.62 70.49
C PHE A 9 -29.52 42.31 69.76
N GLU A 10 -28.33 41.65 69.68
CA GLU A 10 -27.25 42.14 68.88
C GLU A 10 -27.64 42.05 67.37
N LEU A 11 -27.16 42.99 66.55
CA LEU A 11 -27.44 43.04 65.11
C LEU A 11 -27.34 41.70 64.38
N GLY A 12 -26.29 40.93 64.71
CA GLY A 12 -26.04 39.58 64.16
C GLY A 12 -27.15 38.56 64.53
N GLU A 13 -27.66 38.61 65.77
CA GLU A 13 -28.72 37.69 66.26
C GLU A 13 -30.03 37.99 65.56
N LEU A 14 -30.38 39.27 65.33
CA LEU A 14 -31.61 39.67 64.60
C LEU A 14 -31.52 39.21 63.11
N ILE A 15 -30.33 39.31 62.47
CA ILE A 15 -30.16 38.84 61.12
C ILE A 15 -30.30 37.32 61.06
N ALA A 16 -29.67 36.57 61.97
CA ALA A 16 -29.75 35.13 62.01
C ALA A 16 -31.20 34.62 62.26
N ALA A 17 -31.93 35.28 63.14
CA ALA A 17 -33.33 35.00 63.39
C ALA A 17 -34.23 35.28 62.15
N ALA A 18 -33.96 36.40 61.43
CA ALA A 18 -34.62 36.74 60.19
C ALA A 18 -34.33 35.72 59.07
N ASP A 19 -33.06 35.28 58.94
CA ASP A 19 -32.64 34.25 57.97
C ASP A 19 -33.32 32.89 58.25
N THR A 20 -33.50 32.53 59.54
CA THR A 20 -34.19 31.34 59.97
C THR A 20 -35.69 31.42 59.62
N ALA A 21 -36.34 32.50 59.91
CA ALA A 21 -37.74 32.76 59.54
C ALA A 21 -37.96 32.75 58.04
N ALA A 22 -37.06 33.33 57.29
CA ALA A 22 -37.03 33.29 55.81
C ALA A 22 -36.89 31.85 55.29
N GLY A 23 -36.04 31.03 55.91
CA GLY A 23 -35.85 29.63 55.57
C GLY A 23 -37.06 28.73 55.82
N THR A 24 -37.94 29.11 56.80
CA THR A 24 -39.17 28.43 57.07
C THR A 24 -40.39 29.01 56.29
N ASN A 25 -40.13 29.97 55.37
CA ASN A 25 -41.11 30.70 54.57
C ASN A 25 -42.06 31.60 55.40
N ASP A 26 -41.72 31.89 56.66
CA ASP A 26 -42.46 32.93 57.43
C ASP A 26 -41.93 34.33 57.02
N PHE A 27 -42.38 34.76 55.84
CA PHE A 27 -41.89 35.99 55.20
C PHE A 27 -42.30 37.24 55.95
N ASP A 28 -43.46 37.22 56.72
CA ASP A 28 -43.90 38.39 57.46
C ASP A 28 -43.00 38.61 58.69
N GLU A 29 -42.70 37.57 59.45
CA GLU A 29 -41.80 37.61 60.59
C GLU A 29 -40.37 37.99 60.14
N ALA A 30 -39.83 37.32 59.05
CA ALA A 30 -38.56 37.63 58.50
C ALA A 30 -38.39 39.11 58.08
N LEU A 31 -39.40 39.68 57.42
CA LEU A 31 -39.38 41.08 57.03
C LEU A 31 -39.49 42.04 58.22
N ALA A 32 -40.20 41.67 59.33
CA ALA A 32 -40.24 42.47 60.55
C ALA A 32 -38.88 42.49 61.25
N LEU A 33 -38.25 41.33 61.39
CA LEU A 33 -36.92 41.20 61.98
C LEU A 33 -35.82 41.94 61.14
N TYR A 34 -35.85 41.86 59.82
CA TYR A 34 -34.93 42.61 58.94
C TYR A 34 -35.15 44.14 59.09
N ARG A 35 -36.36 44.62 59.28
CA ARG A 35 -36.65 46.05 59.58
C ARG A 35 -36.04 46.48 60.88
N GLN A 36 -36.12 45.68 61.91
CA GLN A 36 -35.53 45.96 63.23
C GLN A 36 -34.01 45.97 63.12
N ALA A 37 -33.39 44.97 62.40
CA ALA A 37 -31.98 44.91 62.14
C ALA A 37 -31.48 46.17 61.39
N LEU A 38 -32.23 46.69 60.40
CA LEU A 38 -31.88 47.91 59.67
C LEU A 38 -31.99 49.13 60.56
N MET A 39 -32.93 49.21 61.52
CA MET A 39 -33.01 50.31 62.48
C MET A 39 -31.89 50.32 63.50
N LEU A 40 -31.37 49.15 63.83
CA LEU A 40 -30.27 48.98 64.79
C LEU A 40 -28.87 49.16 64.10
N SER A 41 -28.79 48.92 62.79
CA SER A 41 -27.55 49.01 61.99
C SER A 41 -27.10 50.48 61.85
N SER A 42 -25.77 50.72 61.97
CA SER A 42 -25.11 51.99 61.70
C SER A 42 -24.65 52.07 60.22
N ASP A 43 -24.23 53.30 59.82
CA ASP A 43 -23.66 53.49 58.49
C ASP A 43 -22.28 52.77 58.32
N ALA A 44 -21.66 52.29 59.43
CA ALA A 44 -20.45 51.47 59.38
C ALA A 44 -20.70 50.02 59.05
N ASP A 45 -21.91 49.49 59.27
CA ASP A 45 -22.29 48.09 59.02
C ASP A 45 -22.75 47.86 57.57
N VAL A 46 -21.86 48.25 56.61
CA VAL A 46 -22.19 48.23 55.17
C VAL A 46 -22.49 46.84 54.64
N LEU A 47 -21.76 45.83 55.08
CA LEU A 47 -21.93 44.45 54.62
C LEU A 47 -23.26 43.85 55.14
N GLU A 48 -23.53 44.04 56.40
CA GLU A 48 -24.79 43.55 57.06
C GLU A 48 -26.00 44.23 56.44
N ARG A 49 -25.97 45.52 56.22
CA ARG A 49 -27.08 46.28 55.56
C ARG A 49 -27.27 45.82 54.12
N ALA A 50 -26.18 45.58 53.38
CA ALA A 50 -26.28 45.05 52.03
C ALA A 50 -26.86 43.64 52.00
N SER A 51 -26.48 42.77 52.97
CA SER A 51 -27.03 41.44 53.13
C SER A 51 -28.54 41.50 53.45
N ILE A 52 -28.95 42.36 54.38
CA ILE A 52 -30.37 42.49 54.73
C ILE A 52 -31.19 42.92 53.50
N TYR A 53 -30.75 43.94 52.77
CA TYR A 53 -31.46 44.35 51.56
C TYR A 53 -31.52 43.23 50.51
N ALA A 54 -30.46 42.45 50.32
CA ALA A 54 -30.51 41.33 49.41
C ALA A 54 -31.45 40.23 49.84
N ASN A 55 -31.47 39.87 51.14
CA ASN A 55 -32.40 38.88 51.69
C ASN A 55 -33.86 39.34 51.61
N VAL A 56 -34.14 40.60 51.93
CA VAL A 56 -35.46 41.22 51.68
C VAL A 56 -35.83 41.15 50.20
N GLY A 57 -34.89 41.43 49.30
CA GLY A 57 -35.10 41.29 47.85
C GLY A 57 -35.48 39.87 47.48
N THR A 58 -34.82 38.86 48.05
CA THR A 58 -35.08 37.43 47.82
C THR A 58 -36.51 37.05 48.30
N ILE A 59 -36.91 37.51 49.46
CA ILE A 59 -38.30 37.32 49.98
C ILE A 59 -39.30 37.97 49.06
N LYS A 60 -39.05 39.21 48.62
CA LYS A 60 -39.96 39.91 47.71
C LYS A 60 -40.10 39.20 46.36
N ARG A 61 -39.02 38.62 45.87
CA ARG A 61 -39.04 37.77 44.67
C ARG A 61 -39.89 36.52 44.88
N ALA A 62 -39.73 35.81 45.99
CA ALA A 62 -40.57 34.66 46.38
C ALA A 62 -42.06 34.99 46.47
N GLN A 63 -42.38 36.21 46.91
CA GLN A 63 -43.76 36.74 46.95
C GLN A 63 -44.27 37.18 45.56
N GLY A 64 -43.49 37.07 44.46
CA GLY A 64 -43.88 37.53 43.13
C GLY A 64 -43.81 39.04 42.93
N LYS A 65 -43.26 39.81 43.91
CA LYS A 65 -43.15 41.27 43.87
C LYS A 65 -41.84 41.72 43.21
N THR A 66 -41.72 41.44 41.91
CA THR A 66 -40.45 41.59 41.14
C THR A 66 -39.85 43.01 41.25
N ARG A 67 -40.65 44.08 41.12
CA ARG A 67 -40.13 45.45 41.22
C ARG A 67 -39.59 45.81 42.59
N GLU A 68 -40.27 45.31 43.67
CA GLU A 68 -39.80 45.51 45.04
C GLU A 68 -38.51 44.71 45.30
N ALA A 69 -38.41 43.51 44.75
CA ALA A 69 -37.20 42.68 44.81
C ALA A 69 -36.03 43.40 44.15
N GLU A 70 -36.19 43.88 42.93
CA GLU A 70 -35.20 44.63 42.17
C GLU A 70 -34.70 45.85 42.93
N ASN A 71 -35.61 46.70 43.42
CA ASN A 71 -35.27 47.87 44.21
C ASN A 71 -34.44 47.56 45.46
N ASN A 72 -34.71 46.45 46.12
CA ASN A 72 -33.96 46.03 47.30
C ASN A 72 -32.57 45.49 46.87
N PHE A 73 -32.42 44.71 45.81
CA PHE A 73 -31.12 44.32 45.31
C PHE A 73 -30.28 45.50 44.81
N GLU A 74 -30.90 46.52 44.19
CA GLU A 74 -30.23 47.76 43.81
C GLU A 74 -29.79 48.58 45.03
N LYS A 75 -30.58 48.63 46.13
CA LYS A 75 -30.16 49.23 47.40
C LYS A 75 -28.94 48.50 48.00
N ALA A 76 -28.92 47.18 47.95
CA ALA A 76 -27.80 46.40 48.40
C ALA A 76 -26.51 46.76 47.60
N LEU A 77 -26.64 46.88 46.27
CA LEU A 77 -25.53 47.35 45.39
C LEU A 77 -25.19 48.81 45.57
N GLY A 78 -26.14 49.68 45.98
CA GLY A 78 -25.86 51.07 46.31
C GLY A 78 -24.99 51.23 47.56
N LEU A 79 -25.15 50.31 48.52
CA LEU A 79 -24.29 50.23 49.69
C LEU A 79 -22.94 49.52 49.37
N MET A 80 -23.00 48.41 48.72
CA MET A 80 -21.85 47.58 48.35
C MET A 80 -21.91 47.20 46.86
N PRO A 81 -21.27 47.95 45.93
CA PRO A 81 -21.34 47.73 44.48
C PRO A 81 -20.94 46.32 44.07
N GLY A 82 -20.09 45.68 44.86
CA GLY A 82 -19.56 44.32 44.62
C GLY A 82 -20.34 43.21 45.38
N TYR A 83 -21.53 43.46 45.90
CA TYR A 83 -22.25 42.46 46.65
C TYR A 83 -22.78 41.35 45.74
N ARG A 84 -21.98 40.26 45.67
CA ARG A 84 -22.19 39.13 44.73
C ARG A 84 -23.59 38.51 44.78
N PRO A 85 -24.23 38.26 45.97
CA PRO A 85 -25.58 37.72 46.02
C PRO A 85 -26.64 38.60 45.35
N ALA A 86 -26.56 39.93 45.50
CA ALA A 86 -27.49 40.83 44.84
C ALA A 86 -27.26 40.88 43.31
N LEU A 87 -25.95 40.83 42.84
CA LEU A 87 -25.64 40.73 41.43
C LEU A 87 -26.21 39.51 40.77
N LEU A 88 -26.07 38.33 41.40
CA LEU A 88 -26.59 37.05 40.90
C LEU A 88 -28.13 37.08 40.84
N ALA A 89 -28.80 37.60 41.87
CA ALA A 89 -30.26 37.75 41.90
C ALA A 89 -30.78 38.68 40.78
N LEU A 90 -30.06 39.77 40.50
CA LEU A 90 -30.42 40.68 39.40
C LEU A 90 -30.14 40.08 38.03
N VAL A 91 -29.11 39.21 37.88
CA VAL A 91 -28.88 38.45 36.65
C VAL A 91 -30.09 37.52 36.39
N GLU A 92 -30.55 36.79 37.42
CA GLU A 92 -31.73 35.89 37.30
C GLU A 92 -33.01 36.66 36.96
N LEU A 93 -33.26 37.75 37.65
CA LEU A 93 -34.42 38.63 37.41
C LEU A 93 -34.43 39.18 36.00
N SER A 94 -33.33 39.83 35.59
CA SER A 94 -33.22 40.40 34.26
C SER A 94 -33.27 39.34 33.15
N THR A 95 -32.78 38.12 33.43
CA THR A 95 -32.90 36.97 32.53
C THR A 95 -34.35 36.56 32.33
N SER A 96 -35.14 36.51 33.41
CA SER A 96 -36.58 36.18 33.35
C SER A 96 -37.39 37.24 32.61
N GLU A 97 -36.98 38.48 32.66
CA GLU A 97 -37.58 39.59 31.93
C GLU A 97 -37.10 39.73 30.47
N GLY A 98 -36.05 39.01 30.10
CA GLY A 98 -35.43 39.09 28.76
C GLY A 98 -34.62 40.35 28.53
N ASP A 99 -34.26 41.09 29.58
CA ASP A 99 -33.43 42.30 29.48
C ASP A 99 -31.94 41.91 29.44
N TRP A 100 -31.53 41.44 28.28
CA TRP A 100 -30.16 40.97 28.04
C TRP A 100 -29.08 42.07 28.22
N ARG A 101 -29.45 43.36 28.08
CA ARG A 101 -28.53 44.46 28.32
C ARG A 101 -28.16 44.57 29.80
N ARG A 102 -29.13 44.43 30.67
CA ARG A 102 -28.91 44.46 32.13
C ARG A 102 -28.16 43.18 32.59
N VAL A 103 -28.54 42.03 32.05
CA VAL A 103 -27.84 40.74 32.34
C VAL A 103 -26.36 40.88 32.04
N VAL A 104 -25.98 41.36 30.84
CA VAL A 104 -24.56 41.60 30.48
C VAL A 104 -23.89 42.57 31.45
N GLY A 105 -24.58 43.68 31.82
CA GLY A 105 -24.02 44.67 32.75
C GLY A 105 -23.75 44.10 34.14
N TYR A 106 -24.63 43.27 34.67
CA TYR A 106 -24.43 42.64 35.97
C TYR A 106 -23.39 41.53 35.93
N ARG A 107 -23.33 40.68 34.86
CA ARG A 107 -22.29 39.71 34.66
C ARG A 107 -20.90 40.35 34.46
N GLN A 108 -20.82 41.51 33.83
CA GLN A 108 -19.54 42.24 33.73
C GLN A 108 -19.03 42.64 35.13
N LYS A 109 -19.89 43.10 36.00
CA LYS A 109 -19.49 43.38 37.41
C LYS A 109 -19.06 42.13 38.14
N LEU A 110 -19.70 40.97 37.89
CA LEU A 110 -19.27 39.69 38.47
C LEU A 110 -17.88 39.26 37.95
N ALA A 111 -17.63 39.42 36.66
CA ALA A 111 -16.33 39.19 36.06
C ALA A 111 -15.20 40.09 36.62
N ASP A 112 -15.55 41.37 36.86
CA ASP A 112 -14.60 42.36 37.41
C ASP A 112 -14.27 42.05 38.89
N LEU A 113 -15.18 41.39 39.59
CA LEU A 113 -15.02 40.99 41.00
C LEU A 113 -14.38 39.60 41.18
N ALA A 114 -14.22 38.85 40.12
CA ALA A 114 -13.61 37.51 40.18
C ALA A 114 -12.14 37.62 40.57
N HIS A 115 -11.73 36.89 41.59
CA HIS A 115 -10.34 36.82 42.05
C HIS A 115 -9.53 35.79 41.28
N GLU A 116 -10.15 34.69 40.88
CA GLU A 116 -9.57 33.61 40.11
C GLU A 116 -9.81 33.84 38.61
N ASP A 117 -8.80 33.59 37.80
CA ASP A 117 -8.90 33.74 36.35
C ASP A 117 -9.97 32.81 35.73
N ASP A 118 -10.13 31.60 36.26
CA ASP A 118 -11.15 30.64 35.78
C ASP A 118 -12.56 31.16 36.00
N ASP A 119 -12.87 31.78 37.15
CA ASP A 119 -14.16 32.40 37.42
C ASP A 119 -14.42 33.60 36.50
N ARG A 120 -13.37 34.40 36.25
CA ARG A 120 -13.45 35.53 35.35
C ARG A 120 -13.73 35.10 33.91
N VAL A 121 -13.00 34.07 33.42
CA VAL A 121 -13.18 33.45 32.10
C VAL A 121 -14.61 32.95 31.95
N LYS A 122 -15.15 32.25 32.96
CA LYS A 122 -16.53 31.73 32.95
C LYS A 122 -17.55 32.82 32.75
N GLU A 123 -17.49 33.93 33.51
CA GLU A 123 -18.43 35.04 33.37
C GLU A 123 -18.26 35.74 32.00
N LEU A 124 -17.05 35.93 31.52
CA LEU A 124 -16.80 36.51 30.21
C LEU A 124 -17.32 35.64 29.06
N LEU A 125 -17.20 34.30 29.12
CA LEU A 125 -17.80 33.39 28.15
C LEU A 125 -19.32 33.45 28.11
N GLU A 126 -19.97 33.59 29.29
CA GLU A 126 -21.41 33.80 29.38
C GLU A 126 -21.82 35.14 28.76
N ILE A 127 -21.08 36.21 29.03
CA ILE A 127 -21.30 37.53 28.42
C ILE A 127 -21.20 37.44 26.89
N ALA A 128 -20.14 36.80 26.39
CA ALA A 128 -19.98 36.62 24.96
C ALA A 128 -21.14 35.86 24.31
N THR A 129 -21.61 34.81 24.99
CA THR A 129 -22.78 34.03 24.56
C THR A 129 -24.04 34.92 24.45
N LEU A 130 -24.28 35.71 25.47
CA LEU A 130 -25.45 36.62 25.51
C LEU A 130 -25.38 37.70 24.43
N LEU A 131 -24.19 38.26 24.19
CA LEU A 131 -23.97 39.22 23.14
C LEU A 131 -24.18 38.64 21.75
N ALA A 132 -23.67 37.44 21.50
CA ALA A 132 -23.76 36.77 20.20
C ALA A 132 -25.20 36.28 19.92
N ASP A 133 -25.79 35.53 20.88
CA ASP A 133 -26.98 34.74 20.63
C ASP A 133 -28.28 35.52 20.92
N LYS A 134 -28.26 36.41 21.90
CA LYS A 134 -29.45 37.16 22.31
C LYS A 134 -29.53 38.57 21.83
N ARG A 135 -28.36 39.20 21.58
CA ARG A 135 -28.30 40.61 21.15
C ARG A 135 -27.84 40.79 19.71
N ASP A 136 -27.43 39.70 19.04
CA ASP A 136 -26.82 39.72 17.70
C ASP A 136 -25.63 40.72 17.60
N ASP A 137 -24.96 40.96 18.72
CA ASP A 137 -23.81 41.86 18.81
C ASP A 137 -22.50 41.07 18.68
N SER A 138 -22.21 40.66 17.46
CA SER A 138 -20.96 39.90 17.15
C SER A 138 -19.69 40.72 17.43
N ARG A 139 -19.74 42.05 17.41
CA ARG A 139 -18.54 42.89 17.70
C ARG A 139 -18.28 42.91 19.22
N GLY A 140 -19.33 43.15 20.02
CA GLY A 140 -19.20 43.12 21.47
C GLY A 140 -18.77 41.72 21.95
N ALA A 141 -19.30 40.65 21.33
CA ALA A 141 -18.89 39.28 21.67
C ALA A 141 -17.40 39.04 21.38
N ILE A 142 -16.87 39.55 20.25
CA ILE A 142 -15.44 39.47 19.92
C ILE A 142 -14.60 40.19 20.96
N ASP A 143 -14.97 41.40 21.34
CA ASP A 143 -14.21 42.22 22.32
C ASP A 143 -14.09 41.49 23.67
N VAL A 144 -15.15 40.80 24.07
CA VAL A 144 -15.16 39.97 25.31
C VAL A 144 -14.35 38.67 25.15
N LEU A 145 -14.49 38.00 24.01
CA LEU A 145 -13.76 36.75 23.75
C LEU A 145 -12.25 36.98 23.61
N GLU A 146 -11.83 38.12 23.05
CA GLU A 146 -10.41 38.50 23.01
C GLU A 146 -9.85 38.71 24.44
N LYS A 147 -10.63 39.24 25.38
CA LYS A 147 -10.22 39.30 26.78
C LYS A 147 -10.08 37.89 27.40
N VAL A 148 -10.99 36.96 27.06
CA VAL A 148 -10.83 35.59 27.47
C VAL A 148 -9.53 35.01 26.95
N ARG A 149 -9.19 35.26 25.66
CA ARG A 149 -7.95 34.80 25.05
C ARG A 149 -6.69 35.43 25.68
N GLU A 150 -6.75 36.67 26.12
CA GLU A 150 -5.66 37.30 26.89
C GLU A 150 -5.41 36.60 28.23
N ILE A 151 -6.48 36.16 28.93
CA ILE A 151 -6.40 35.49 30.21
C ILE A 151 -6.03 34.00 30.04
N SER A 152 -6.67 33.34 29.09
CA SER A 152 -6.52 31.91 28.80
C SER A 152 -6.40 31.68 27.28
N PRO A 153 -5.18 31.77 26.72
CA PRO A 153 -4.95 31.70 25.28
C PRO A 153 -5.44 30.40 24.63
N GLY A 154 -5.32 29.26 25.35
CA GLY A 154 -5.73 27.93 24.89
C GLY A 154 -7.20 27.58 25.16
N ASN A 155 -8.06 28.54 25.57
CA ASN A 155 -9.46 28.22 25.83
C ASN A 155 -10.22 27.86 24.55
N GLU A 156 -10.50 26.56 24.37
CA GLU A 156 -11.13 26.01 23.16
C GLU A 156 -12.47 26.65 22.82
N VAL A 157 -13.31 26.90 23.85
CA VAL A 157 -14.65 27.52 23.69
C VAL A 157 -14.54 28.95 23.19
N ALA A 158 -13.59 29.71 23.71
CA ALA A 158 -13.33 31.08 23.26
C ALA A 158 -12.83 31.11 21.82
N LEU A 159 -11.89 30.23 21.47
CA LEU A 159 -11.31 30.12 20.13
C LEU A 159 -12.38 29.74 19.09
N GLU A 160 -13.20 28.72 19.37
CA GLU A 160 -14.28 28.28 18.48
C GLU A 160 -15.28 29.43 18.24
N ARG A 161 -15.70 30.14 19.29
CA ARG A 161 -16.63 31.25 19.18
C ARG A 161 -16.03 32.47 18.48
N LEU A 162 -14.73 32.75 18.68
CA LEU A 162 -14.02 33.80 17.94
C LEU A 162 -13.97 33.48 16.44
N LEU A 163 -13.65 32.23 16.08
CA LEU A 163 -13.62 31.81 14.69
C LEU A 163 -15.01 31.97 14.04
N ALA A 164 -16.08 31.57 14.73
CA ALA A 164 -17.45 31.74 14.26
C ALA A 164 -17.83 33.23 14.09
N ALA A 165 -17.51 34.06 15.07
CA ALA A 165 -17.82 35.48 15.06
C ALA A 165 -17.03 36.23 13.98
N TYR A 166 -15.72 35.94 13.83
CA TYR A 166 -14.89 36.49 12.76
C TYR A 166 -15.36 36.06 11.37
N THR A 167 -15.80 34.81 11.22
CA THR A 167 -16.40 34.28 9.99
C THR A 167 -17.65 35.09 9.60
N LYS A 168 -18.56 35.32 10.56
CA LYS A 168 -19.78 36.12 10.36
C LYS A 168 -19.45 37.58 9.89
N LEU A 169 -18.37 38.14 10.41
CA LEU A 169 -17.93 39.47 10.07
C LEU A 169 -16.92 39.56 8.89
N ASN A 170 -16.62 38.41 8.23
CA ASN A 170 -15.63 38.28 7.15
C ASN A 170 -14.22 38.78 7.52
N ARG A 171 -13.83 38.64 8.80
CA ARG A 171 -12.50 39.05 9.30
C ARG A 171 -11.45 37.97 9.10
N TRP A 172 -11.24 37.57 7.87
CA TRP A 172 -10.42 36.42 7.47
C TRP A 172 -8.98 36.47 7.98
N LEU A 173 -8.34 37.66 8.01
CA LEU A 173 -6.99 37.78 8.54
C LEU A 173 -6.88 37.43 10.02
N LYS A 174 -7.93 37.74 10.82
CA LYS A 174 -7.97 37.40 12.24
C LYS A 174 -8.13 35.89 12.45
N ILE A 175 -8.90 35.22 11.59
CA ILE A 175 -9.01 33.77 11.62
C ILE A 175 -7.65 33.10 11.32
N VAL A 176 -6.94 33.58 10.30
CA VAL A 176 -5.59 33.09 9.97
C VAL A 176 -4.61 33.31 11.13
N GLU A 177 -4.71 34.42 11.86
CA GLU A 177 -3.89 34.73 13.04
C GLU A 177 -4.17 33.72 14.17
N ILE A 178 -5.45 33.47 14.49
CA ILE A 178 -5.84 32.50 15.52
C ILE A 178 -5.37 31.09 15.19
N LEU A 179 -5.61 30.62 13.95
CA LEU A 179 -5.13 29.32 13.49
C LEU A 179 -3.60 29.21 13.55
N GLY A 180 -2.90 30.33 13.32
CA GLY A 180 -1.45 30.41 13.46
C GLY A 180 -0.98 30.23 14.90
N ALA A 181 -1.66 30.86 15.85
CA ALA A 181 -1.38 30.68 17.28
C ALA A 181 -1.64 29.23 17.72
N GLN A 182 -2.77 28.65 17.33
CA GLN A 182 -3.07 27.25 17.61
C GLN A 182 -2.01 26.29 17.02
N CYS A 183 -1.49 26.61 15.84
CA CYS A 183 -0.43 25.83 15.22
C CYS A 183 0.89 25.84 16.03
N THR A 184 1.21 26.94 16.71
CA THR A 184 2.42 27.03 17.56
C THR A 184 2.29 26.28 18.87
N GLU A 185 1.09 26.10 19.38
CA GLU A 185 0.81 25.38 20.64
C GLU A 185 0.56 23.88 20.42
N GLN A 186 0.38 23.45 19.17
CA GLN A 186 0.09 22.07 18.83
C GLN A 186 1.38 21.23 18.71
N ASP A 187 1.49 20.13 19.47
CA ASP A 187 2.67 19.26 19.44
C ASP A 187 2.63 18.24 18.30
N ASP A 188 1.44 17.79 17.88
CA ASP A 188 1.29 16.80 16.81
C ASP A 188 1.55 17.43 15.43
N PRO A 189 2.56 16.94 14.68
CA PRO A 189 2.86 17.46 13.34
C PRO A 189 1.70 17.31 12.35
N VAL A 190 0.91 16.23 12.45
CA VAL A 190 -0.23 16.00 11.55
C VAL A 190 -1.33 17.05 11.80
N ALA A 191 -1.61 17.31 13.08
CA ALA A 191 -2.56 18.36 13.47
C ALA A 191 -2.06 19.77 13.07
N ARG A 192 -0.76 20.05 13.22
CA ARG A 192 -0.15 21.30 12.73
C ARG A 192 -0.30 21.45 11.22
N GLY A 193 -0.02 20.37 10.46
CA GLY A 193 -0.21 20.33 9.02
C GLY A 193 -1.65 20.67 8.61
N ALA A 194 -2.63 20.11 9.32
CA ALA A 194 -4.05 20.37 9.09
C ALA A 194 -4.42 21.85 9.37
N LEU A 195 -3.90 22.45 10.45
CA LEU A 195 -4.11 23.87 10.77
C LEU A 195 -3.48 24.79 9.72
N ARG A 196 -2.26 24.49 9.26
CA ARG A 196 -1.59 25.20 8.16
C ARG A 196 -2.40 25.14 6.86
N PHE A 197 -2.94 23.96 6.56
CA PHE A 197 -3.82 23.80 5.41
C PHE A 197 -5.10 24.66 5.52
N GLN A 198 -5.73 24.70 6.69
CA GLN A 198 -6.90 25.57 6.91
C GLN A 198 -6.55 27.05 6.73
N GLN A 199 -5.40 27.50 7.23
CA GLN A 199 -4.92 28.85 6.98
C GLN A 199 -4.77 29.14 5.48
N ALA A 200 -4.14 28.21 4.76
CA ALA A 200 -3.93 28.34 3.32
C ALA A 200 -5.25 28.41 2.54
N ASP A 201 -6.22 27.57 2.89
CA ASP A 201 -7.55 27.55 2.26
C ASP A 201 -8.27 28.90 2.39
N ILE A 202 -8.20 29.52 3.57
CA ILE A 202 -8.75 30.86 3.81
C ILE A 202 -7.99 31.92 3.01
N VAL A 203 -6.67 31.83 2.99
CA VAL A 203 -5.83 32.83 2.27
C VAL A 203 -6.08 32.74 0.77
N LEU A 204 -6.17 31.55 0.22
CA LEU A 204 -6.46 31.32 -1.21
C LEU A 204 -7.91 31.64 -1.58
N GLY A 205 -8.86 31.15 -0.79
CA GLY A 205 -10.28 31.25 -1.14
C GLY A 205 -10.93 32.56 -0.80
N ARG A 206 -10.50 33.26 0.27
CA ARG A 206 -11.15 34.49 0.80
C ARG A 206 -10.30 35.73 0.66
N ILE A 207 -9.00 35.63 0.95
CA ILE A 207 -8.08 36.77 0.86
C ILE A 207 -7.55 36.91 -0.56
N ARG A 208 -7.41 35.77 -1.29
CA ARG A 208 -6.93 35.70 -2.68
C ARG A 208 -5.46 36.12 -2.83
N ASP A 209 -4.64 35.76 -1.84
CA ASP A 209 -3.19 35.95 -1.86
C ASP A 209 -2.52 34.63 -2.21
N GLU A 210 -2.36 34.35 -3.52
CA GLU A 210 -1.81 33.08 -4.01
C GLU A 210 -0.37 32.81 -3.54
N PRO A 211 0.57 33.78 -3.57
CA PRO A 211 1.93 33.51 -3.09
C PRO A 211 1.97 33.13 -1.60
N ARG A 212 1.23 33.86 -0.77
CA ARG A 212 1.14 33.59 0.67
C ARG A 212 0.46 32.24 0.95
N GLY A 213 -0.62 31.93 0.23
CA GLY A 213 -1.30 30.64 0.33
C GLY A 213 -0.39 29.48 -0.06
N ALA A 214 0.39 29.61 -1.13
CA ALA A 214 1.37 28.61 -1.54
C ALA A 214 2.42 28.34 -0.44
N GLY A 215 2.98 29.39 0.17
CA GLY A 215 3.93 29.24 1.27
C GLY A 215 3.32 28.53 2.49
N MET A 216 2.03 28.79 2.80
CA MET A 216 1.33 28.08 3.88
C MET A 216 1.06 26.61 3.55
N LEU A 217 0.77 26.27 2.29
CA LEU A 217 0.63 24.89 1.83
C LEU A 217 1.96 24.13 1.90
N GLU A 218 3.07 24.77 1.55
CA GLU A 218 4.41 24.18 1.72
C GLU A 218 4.71 23.93 3.19
N ALA A 219 4.43 24.89 4.07
CA ALA A 219 4.58 24.70 5.51
C ALA A 219 3.68 23.56 6.03
N ALA A 220 2.47 23.38 5.49
CA ALA A 220 1.61 22.25 5.84
C ALA A 220 2.24 20.91 5.43
N LEU A 221 2.86 20.82 4.26
CA LEU A 221 3.57 19.63 3.78
C LEU A 221 4.90 19.40 4.49
N GLU A 222 5.51 20.43 5.04
CA GLU A 222 6.67 20.30 5.90
C GLU A 222 6.32 19.63 7.24
N GLU A 223 5.17 19.93 7.80
CA GLU A 223 4.66 19.29 9.01
C GLU A 223 4.12 17.86 8.72
N ASP A 224 3.24 17.74 7.73
CA ASP A 224 2.68 16.46 7.28
C ASP A 224 2.90 16.25 5.77
N PRO A 225 3.98 15.58 5.36
CA PRO A 225 4.24 15.23 3.96
C PRO A 225 3.15 14.40 3.30
N SER A 226 2.31 13.76 4.12
CA SER A 226 1.22 12.90 3.68
C SER A 226 -0.10 13.62 3.41
N HIS A 227 -0.13 14.94 3.61
CA HIS A 227 -1.35 15.75 3.48
C HIS A 227 -1.74 15.95 2.00
N GLU A 228 -2.46 14.99 1.44
CA GLU A 228 -2.84 14.96 0.01
C GLU A 228 -3.55 16.23 -0.46
N LYS A 229 -4.50 16.76 0.35
CA LYS A 229 -5.24 17.97 -0.02
C LYS A 229 -4.34 19.20 -0.13
N ALA A 230 -3.33 19.31 0.76
CA ALA A 230 -2.36 20.39 0.69
C ALA A 230 -1.49 20.29 -0.57
N LEU A 231 -1.05 19.07 -0.92
CA LEU A 231 -0.28 18.84 -2.13
C LEU A 231 -1.08 19.18 -3.39
N LEU A 232 -2.32 18.72 -3.50
CA LEU A 232 -3.17 19.02 -4.66
C LEU A 232 -3.45 20.51 -4.79
N ALA A 233 -3.72 21.21 -3.68
CA ALA A 233 -3.93 22.65 -3.68
C ALA A 233 -2.65 23.40 -4.09
N LEU A 234 -1.48 22.98 -3.58
CA LEU A 234 -0.19 23.58 -3.92
C LEU A 234 0.14 23.41 -5.40
N VAL A 235 -0.07 22.20 -5.94
CA VAL A 235 0.10 21.91 -7.38
C VAL A 235 -0.78 22.85 -8.21
N ALA A 236 -2.06 23.02 -7.82
CA ALA A 236 -2.98 23.89 -8.53
C ALA A 236 -2.54 25.36 -8.50
N VAL A 237 -2.10 25.87 -7.34
CA VAL A 237 -1.64 27.27 -7.19
C VAL A 237 -0.35 27.50 -7.96
N ARG A 238 0.70 26.68 -7.74
CA ARG A 238 1.99 26.81 -8.42
C ARG A 238 1.85 26.64 -9.95
N SER A 239 0.91 25.78 -10.40
CA SER A 239 0.61 25.61 -11.82
C SER A 239 -0.01 26.88 -12.43
N ARG A 240 -0.94 27.56 -11.73
CA ARG A 240 -1.50 28.86 -12.19
C ARG A 240 -0.44 29.93 -12.25
N LEU A 241 0.47 29.94 -11.28
CA LEU A 241 1.59 30.89 -11.24
C LEU A 241 2.73 30.52 -12.19
N SER A 242 2.69 29.34 -12.82
CA SER A 242 3.76 28.77 -13.68
C SER A 242 5.12 28.67 -12.95
N GLU A 243 5.09 28.43 -11.65
CA GLU A 243 6.28 28.33 -10.79
C GLU A 243 6.76 26.86 -10.70
N TRP A 244 7.13 26.30 -11.87
CA TRP A 244 7.45 24.89 -12.01
C TRP A 244 8.71 24.47 -11.24
N SER A 245 9.73 25.33 -11.17
CA SER A 245 10.96 25.05 -10.42
C SER A 245 10.74 25.01 -8.90
N GLU A 246 9.79 25.82 -8.39
CA GLU A 246 9.40 25.72 -6.98
C GLU A 246 8.67 24.41 -6.68
N LEU A 247 7.76 24.01 -7.59
CA LEU A 247 7.06 22.74 -7.45
C LEU A 247 8.01 21.55 -7.53
N GLU A 248 9.03 21.62 -8.38
CA GLU A 248 10.10 20.61 -8.46
C GLU A 248 10.82 20.44 -7.11
N ARG A 249 11.22 21.57 -6.48
CA ARG A 249 11.87 21.53 -5.16
C ARG A 249 10.97 20.93 -4.08
N VAL A 250 9.67 21.25 -4.12
CA VAL A 250 8.70 20.65 -3.19
C VAL A 250 8.63 19.13 -3.38
N TYR A 251 8.52 18.65 -4.62
CA TYR A 251 8.48 17.21 -4.89
C TYR A 251 9.76 16.51 -4.44
N ALA A 252 10.94 17.08 -4.69
CA ALA A 252 12.21 16.50 -4.24
C ALA A 252 12.24 16.34 -2.71
N ARG A 253 11.87 17.38 -1.95
CA ARG A 253 11.79 17.32 -0.48
C ARG A 253 10.78 16.29 0.01
N LEU A 254 9.63 16.16 -0.65
CA LEU A 254 8.61 15.16 -0.28
C LEU A 254 9.08 13.74 -0.51
N ILE A 255 9.82 13.48 -1.59
CA ILE A 255 10.41 12.16 -1.86
C ILE A 255 11.35 11.75 -0.72
N ASP A 256 12.26 12.65 -0.32
CA ASP A 256 13.21 12.38 0.76
C ASP A 256 12.48 12.09 2.07
N ARG A 257 11.49 12.90 2.43
CA ARG A 257 10.71 12.73 3.66
C ARG A 257 9.86 11.44 3.69
N HIS A 258 9.26 11.07 2.56
CA HIS A 258 8.54 9.79 2.47
C HIS A 258 9.50 8.61 2.55
N ALA A 259 10.69 8.71 1.94
CA ALA A 259 11.74 7.69 2.02
C ALA A 259 12.24 7.51 3.47
N GLU A 260 12.51 8.59 4.20
CA GLU A 260 12.91 8.57 5.62
C GLU A 260 11.85 7.92 6.52
N ARG A 261 10.57 8.10 6.22
CA ARG A 261 9.44 7.49 6.94
C ARG A 261 9.15 6.05 6.50
N GLY A 262 9.83 5.55 5.48
CA GLY A 262 9.58 4.23 4.89
C GLY A 262 8.26 4.12 4.11
N ASP A 263 7.63 5.26 3.74
CA ASP A 263 6.40 5.30 2.94
C ASP A 263 6.73 5.21 1.44
N ILE A 264 7.04 3.98 1.01
CA ILE A 264 7.48 3.68 -0.36
C ILE A 264 6.39 4.04 -1.38
N ASP A 265 5.12 3.84 -1.04
CA ASP A 265 4.00 4.09 -1.98
C ASP A 265 3.88 5.56 -2.33
N ARG A 266 3.98 6.43 -1.34
CA ARG A 266 3.92 7.89 -1.55
C ARG A 266 5.19 8.43 -2.19
N ALA A 267 6.36 7.97 -1.76
CA ALA A 267 7.62 8.33 -2.41
C ALA A 267 7.59 8.00 -3.91
N TRP A 268 7.10 6.83 -4.28
CA TRP A 268 6.93 6.40 -5.66
C TRP A 268 5.96 7.30 -6.45
N ASP A 269 4.79 7.63 -5.87
CA ASP A 269 3.81 8.51 -6.55
C ASP A 269 4.39 9.91 -6.80
N VAL A 270 5.08 10.48 -5.80
CA VAL A 270 5.70 11.80 -5.94
C VAL A 270 6.86 11.77 -6.94
N CYS A 271 7.67 10.69 -6.99
CA CYS A 271 8.70 10.50 -8.03
C CYS A 271 8.10 10.53 -9.44
N LYS A 272 6.95 9.88 -9.65
CA LYS A 272 6.25 9.91 -10.94
C LYS A 272 5.75 11.32 -11.30
N ARG A 273 5.18 12.03 -10.33
CA ARG A 273 4.75 13.43 -10.53
C ARG A 273 5.93 14.34 -10.87
N LEU A 274 7.06 14.16 -10.19
CA LEU A 274 8.30 14.88 -10.49
C LEU A 274 8.79 14.59 -11.91
N ALA A 275 8.80 13.34 -12.33
CA ALA A 275 9.23 12.94 -13.66
C ALA A 275 8.35 13.55 -14.75
N VAL A 276 7.02 13.56 -14.56
CA VAL A 276 6.06 14.20 -15.48
C VAL A 276 6.27 15.71 -15.52
N LEU A 277 6.49 16.37 -14.37
CA LEU A 277 6.77 17.80 -14.30
C LEU A 277 8.02 18.16 -15.08
N ARG A 278 9.13 17.44 -14.85
CA ARG A 278 10.41 17.63 -15.55
C ARG A 278 10.25 17.47 -17.05
N ARG A 279 9.53 16.44 -17.50
CA ARG A 279 9.27 16.18 -18.90
C ARG A 279 8.43 17.28 -19.56
N ASP A 280 7.26 17.58 -18.98
CA ASP A 280 6.20 18.32 -19.65
C ASP A 280 6.30 19.84 -19.44
N LYS A 281 6.87 20.28 -18.33
CA LYS A 281 6.90 21.68 -17.95
C LYS A 281 8.30 22.29 -17.95
N LEU A 282 9.29 21.54 -17.50
CA LEU A 282 10.68 22.01 -17.45
C LEU A 282 11.48 21.63 -18.71
N SER A 283 10.94 20.76 -19.56
CA SER A 283 11.63 20.21 -20.73
C SER A 283 12.98 19.59 -20.36
N ASP A 284 13.11 19.09 -19.13
CA ASP A 284 14.29 18.40 -18.61
C ASP A 284 14.15 16.90 -18.82
N GLY A 285 14.50 16.43 -20.01
CA GLY A 285 14.47 15.00 -20.37
C GLY A 285 15.39 14.15 -19.48
N PRO A 286 16.66 14.52 -19.28
CA PRO A 286 17.56 13.79 -18.38
C PRO A 286 17.03 13.68 -16.95
N GLY A 287 16.57 14.76 -16.36
CA GLY A 287 15.99 14.77 -15.03
C GLY A 287 14.69 13.96 -14.93
N ALA A 288 13.89 13.92 -16.00
CA ALA A 288 12.70 13.07 -16.04
C ALA A 288 13.06 11.56 -16.04
N VAL A 289 14.10 11.16 -16.80
CA VAL A 289 14.62 9.80 -16.78
C VAL A 289 15.12 9.42 -15.39
N GLU A 290 15.87 10.31 -14.73
CA GLU A 290 16.35 10.08 -13.36
C GLU A 290 15.20 9.85 -12.38
N ALA A 291 14.18 10.70 -12.41
CA ALA A 291 13.03 10.59 -11.54
C ALA A 291 12.21 9.32 -11.79
N PHE A 292 11.96 8.92 -13.04
CA PHE A 292 11.32 7.64 -13.34
C PHE A 292 12.18 6.45 -12.94
N THR A 293 13.50 6.52 -13.10
CA THR A 293 14.42 5.48 -12.62
C THR A 293 14.33 5.34 -11.09
N GLY A 294 14.25 6.46 -10.37
CA GLY A 294 13.97 6.46 -8.93
C GLY A 294 12.66 5.76 -8.60
N ALA A 295 11.60 6.07 -9.32
CA ALA A 295 10.30 5.43 -9.14
C ALA A 295 10.34 3.92 -9.42
N VAL A 296 11.03 3.48 -10.48
CA VAL A 296 11.24 2.05 -10.79
C VAL A 296 12.01 1.33 -9.67
N ARG A 297 13.02 1.97 -9.06
CA ARG A 297 13.75 1.39 -7.92
C ARG A 297 12.84 1.18 -6.71
N LEU A 298 11.90 2.10 -6.44
CA LEU A 298 10.93 1.99 -5.35
C LEU A 298 9.90 0.88 -5.61
N LYS A 299 9.40 0.77 -6.86
CA LYS A 299 8.46 -0.28 -7.27
C LYS A 299 8.91 -0.98 -8.55
N PRO A 300 9.82 -1.97 -8.44
CA PRO A 300 10.41 -2.63 -9.61
C PRO A 300 9.42 -3.41 -10.49
N ARG A 301 8.25 -3.76 -9.95
CA ARG A 301 7.20 -4.51 -10.68
C ARG A 301 6.09 -3.63 -11.24
N ASP A 302 6.20 -2.31 -11.16
CA ASP A 302 5.19 -1.42 -11.75
C ASP A 302 5.42 -1.25 -13.25
N ALA A 303 4.63 -1.95 -14.05
CA ALA A 303 4.74 -1.95 -15.51
C ALA A 303 4.46 -0.58 -16.14
N ASP A 304 3.59 0.24 -15.52
CA ASP A 304 3.26 1.57 -16.03
C ASP A 304 4.44 2.54 -15.92
N THR A 305 5.11 2.51 -14.78
CA THR A 305 6.31 3.35 -14.54
C THR A 305 7.44 2.94 -15.49
N ARG A 306 7.68 1.64 -15.66
CA ARG A 306 8.68 1.12 -16.62
C ARG A 306 8.37 1.52 -18.06
N ALA A 307 7.11 1.38 -18.47
CA ALA A 307 6.70 1.79 -19.80
C ALA A 307 6.88 3.31 -20.02
N ALA A 308 6.57 4.13 -19.02
CA ALA A 308 6.79 5.58 -19.10
C ALA A 308 8.28 5.94 -19.18
N LEU A 309 9.15 5.23 -18.43
CA LEU A 309 10.60 5.37 -18.53
C LEU A 309 11.09 4.98 -19.93
N ALA A 310 10.62 3.85 -20.45
CA ALA A 310 10.98 3.38 -21.79
C ALA A 310 10.63 4.40 -22.89
N GLU A 311 9.46 5.03 -22.82
CA GLU A 311 9.07 6.08 -23.79
C GLU A 311 10.07 7.27 -23.79
N LEU A 312 10.54 7.69 -22.61
CA LEU A 312 11.56 8.75 -22.51
C LEU A 312 12.91 8.31 -23.06
N LEU A 313 13.30 7.06 -22.80
CA LEU A 313 14.54 6.49 -23.34
C LEU A 313 14.47 6.37 -24.86
N ILE A 314 13.33 5.99 -25.42
CA ILE A 314 13.09 5.96 -26.87
C ILE A 314 13.23 7.37 -27.47
N ALA A 315 12.61 8.37 -26.86
CA ALA A 315 12.66 9.75 -27.30
C ALA A 315 14.11 10.30 -27.27
N ARG A 316 14.93 9.84 -26.34
CA ARG A 316 16.35 10.17 -26.21
C ARG A 316 17.25 9.41 -27.18
N GLY A 317 16.77 8.32 -27.77
CA GLY A 317 17.54 7.44 -28.66
C GLY A 317 18.24 6.29 -27.96
N ASP A 318 18.02 6.09 -26.67
CA ASP A 318 18.63 5.03 -25.84
C ASP A 318 17.86 3.71 -25.97
N SER A 319 17.79 3.18 -27.20
CA SER A 319 16.96 2.01 -27.53
C SER A 319 17.29 0.76 -26.72
N LEU A 320 18.53 0.54 -26.31
CA LEU A 320 18.92 -0.64 -25.51
C LEU A 320 18.30 -0.58 -24.12
N LEU A 321 18.43 0.57 -23.42
CA LEU A 321 17.84 0.74 -22.09
C LEU A 321 16.31 0.71 -22.16
N ALA A 322 15.73 1.26 -23.23
CA ALA A 322 14.29 1.19 -23.44
C ALA A 322 13.79 -0.26 -23.59
N LEU A 323 14.54 -1.11 -24.30
CA LEU A 323 14.20 -2.53 -24.45
C LEU A 323 14.24 -3.26 -23.10
N GLU A 324 15.28 -3.03 -22.28
CA GLU A 324 15.39 -3.61 -20.93
C GLU A 324 14.14 -3.25 -20.07
N GLU A 325 13.73 -1.98 -20.08
CA GLU A 325 12.55 -1.54 -19.32
C GLU A 325 11.26 -2.12 -19.89
N LEU A 326 11.11 -2.24 -21.21
CA LEU A 326 9.93 -2.86 -21.84
C LEU A 326 9.84 -4.36 -21.56
N GLU A 327 10.97 -5.09 -21.60
CA GLU A 327 11.03 -6.51 -21.25
C GLU A 327 10.59 -6.74 -19.79
N GLN A 328 11.10 -5.91 -18.88
CA GLN A 328 10.68 -5.96 -17.47
C GLN A 328 9.19 -5.55 -17.29
N ALA A 329 8.71 -4.60 -18.09
CA ALA A 329 7.28 -4.24 -18.09
C ALA A 329 6.41 -5.38 -18.63
N ALA A 330 6.85 -6.11 -19.66
CA ALA A 330 6.17 -7.30 -20.16
C ALA A 330 6.15 -8.44 -19.13
N ALA A 331 7.24 -8.61 -18.38
CA ALA A 331 7.32 -9.58 -17.29
C ALA A 331 6.36 -9.23 -16.13
N ALA A 332 6.19 -7.94 -15.83
CA ALA A 332 5.31 -7.47 -14.75
C ALA A 332 3.83 -7.46 -15.15
N ALA A 333 3.52 -7.14 -16.41
CA ALA A 333 2.16 -7.08 -16.95
C ALA A 333 2.07 -7.70 -18.37
N PRO A 334 2.13 -9.03 -18.48
CA PRO A 334 2.26 -9.73 -19.75
C PRO A 334 1.01 -9.62 -20.65
N THR A 335 -0.12 -9.20 -20.13
CA THR A 335 -1.33 -8.98 -20.91
C THR A 335 -1.44 -7.57 -21.52
N ARG A 336 -0.47 -6.71 -21.28
CA ARG A 336 -0.49 -5.33 -21.77
C ARG A 336 0.01 -5.24 -23.22
N ALA A 337 -0.89 -5.23 -24.17
CA ALA A 337 -0.57 -5.20 -25.61
C ALA A 337 0.33 -4.02 -26.02
N GLN A 338 0.20 -2.84 -25.39
CA GLN A 338 1.00 -1.67 -25.72
C GLN A 338 2.49 -1.91 -25.55
N THR A 339 2.90 -2.67 -24.54
CA THR A 339 4.30 -3.04 -24.30
C THR A 339 4.87 -3.84 -25.50
N PHE A 340 4.11 -4.81 -25.98
CA PHE A 340 4.53 -5.63 -27.14
C PHE A 340 4.53 -4.84 -28.46
N ARG A 341 3.61 -3.85 -28.65
CA ARG A 341 3.67 -2.94 -29.78
C ARG A 341 4.98 -2.16 -29.79
N ARG A 342 5.38 -1.61 -28.65
CA ARG A 342 6.65 -0.89 -28.53
C ARG A 342 7.88 -1.77 -28.77
N LEU A 343 7.88 -2.99 -28.22
CA LEU A 343 8.92 -3.99 -28.53
C LEU A 343 8.98 -4.29 -30.00
N PHE A 344 7.84 -4.53 -30.67
CA PHE A 344 7.78 -4.77 -32.09
C PHE A 344 8.35 -3.61 -32.92
N GLU A 345 7.95 -2.37 -32.63
CA GLU A 345 8.41 -1.16 -33.32
C GLU A 345 9.95 -1.00 -33.20
N ILE A 346 10.48 -1.14 -31.99
CA ILE A 346 11.93 -0.98 -31.76
C ILE A 346 12.71 -2.11 -32.44
N HIS A 347 12.28 -3.37 -32.30
CA HIS A 347 12.94 -4.49 -32.89
C HIS A 347 12.89 -4.46 -34.44
N THR A 348 11.78 -4.02 -35.02
CA THR A 348 11.66 -3.79 -36.47
C THR A 348 12.62 -2.70 -36.93
N LYS A 349 12.68 -1.57 -36.22
CA LYS A 349 13.58 -0.45 -36.53
C LYS A 349 15.04 -0.87 -36.42
N ASN A 350 15.36 -1.71 -35.44
CA ASN A 350 16.73 -2.20 -35.21
C ASN A 350 17.13 -3.39 -36.12
N GLY A 351 16.21 -3.87 -37.00
CA GLY A 351 16.43 -5.02 -37.86
C GLY A 351 16.49 -6.37 -37.13
N SER A 352 16.00 -6.44 -35.89
CA SER A 352 15.96 -7.65 -35.06
C SER A 352 14.72 -8.48 -35.41
N SER A 353 14.71 -9.12 -36.59
CA SER A 353 13.54 -9.79 -37.16
C SER A 353 12.94 -10.89 -36.24
N ASP A 354 13.78 -11.68 -35.58
CA ASP A 354 13.31 -12.75 -34.66
C ASP A 354 12.56 -12.17 -33.45
N ARG A 355 13.08 -11.10 -32.83
CA ARG A 355 12.43 -10.45 -31.70
C ARG A 355 11.15 -9.71 -32.12
N ALA A 356 11.14 -9.10 -33.31
CA ALA A 356 9.94 -8.50 -33.89
C ALA A 356 8.85 -9.57 -34.12
N TYR A 357 9.23 -10.75 -34.66
CA TYR A 357 8.32 -11.88 -34.81
C TYR A 357 7.75 -12.36 -33.46
N LEU A 358 8.58 -12.51 -32.44
CA LEU A 358 8.12 -12.92 -31.10
C LEU A 358 7.16 -11.90 -30.46
N ALA A 359 7.42 -10.60 -30.64
CA ALA A 359 6.53 -9.55 -30.17
C ALA A 359 5.19 -9.56 -30.93
N ALA A 360 5.22 -9.82 -32.24
CA ALA A 360 4.01 -9.98 -33.06
C ALA A 360 3.18 -11.20 -32.64
N LEU A 361 3.81 -12.34 -32.32
CA LEU A 361 3.12 -13.51 -31.77
C LEU A 361 2.41 -13.19 -30.44
N ALA A 362 3.06 -12.41 -29.56
CA ALA A 362 2.41 -11.99 -28.32
C ALA A 362 1.17 -11.13 -28.58
N LEU A 363 1.24 -10.22 -29.56
CA LEU A 363 0.09 -9.40 -29.98
C LEU A 363 -1.04 -10.25 -30.59
N GLU A 364 -0.72 -11.27 -31.36
CA GLU A 364 -1.71 -12.22 -31.89
C GLU A 364 -2.42 -12.95 -30.74
N LEU A 365 -1.68 -13.48 -29.77
CA LEU A 365 -2.25 -14.14 -28.59
C LEU A 365 -3.15 -13.21 -27.75
N LEU A 366 -2.80 -11.94 -27.66
CA LEU A 366 -3.56 -10.91 -26.98
C LEU A 366 -4.75 -10.38 -27.82
N LYS A 367 -4.94 -10.88 -29.06
CA LYS A 367 -5.95 -10.40 -30.01
C LYS A 367 -5.83 -8.90 -30.30
N ALA A 368 -4.60 -8.42 -30.35
CA ALA A 368 -4.23 -7.02 -30.53
C ALA A 368 -3.27 -6.81 -31.72
N SER A 369 -3.17 -7.82 -32.62
CA SER A 369 -2.41 -7.75 -33.87
C SER A 369 -3.04 -6.77 -34.85
N GLU A 370 -2.19 -6.17 -35.65
CA GLU A 370 -2.52 -5.32 -36.80
C GLU A 370 -1.87 -5.93 -38.03
N MET A 371 -2.18 -5.40 -39.23
CA MET A 371 -1.75 -5.95 -40.52
C MET A 371 -0.21 -6.16 -40.57
N ASP A 372 0.57 -5.21 -40.06
CA ASP A 372 2.03 -5.32 -40.08
C ASP A 372 2.54 -6.48 -39.21
N HIS A 373 1.89 -6.73 -38.08
CA HIS A 373 2.18 -7.86 -37.20
C HIS A 373 1.85 -9.20 -37.88
N GLU A 374 0.68 -9.27 -38.53
CA GLU A 374 0.22 -10.47 -39.26
C GLU A 374 1.14 -10.82 -40.40
N LEU A 375 1.58 -9.83 -41.18
CA LEU A 375 2.54 -10.02 -42.28
C LEU A 375 3.87 -10.60 -41.79
N VAL A 376 4.38 -10.11 -40.64
CA VAL A 376 5.63 -10.61 -40.02
C VAL A 376 5.42 -12.05 -39.55
N ILE A 377 4.26 -12.36 -38.94
CA ILE A 377 3.94 -13.72 -38.52
C ILE A 377 3.86 -14.67 -39.72
N GLU A 378 3.18 -14.30 -40.77
CA GLU A 378 3.03 -15.11 -41.95
C GLU A 378 4.38 -15.35 -42.67
N GLN A 379 5.19 -14.28 -42.78
CA GLN A 379 6.49 -14.34 -43.42
C GLN A 379 7.47 -15.27 -42.70
N PHE A 380 7.40 -15.32 -41.36
CA PHE A 380 8.41 -15.98 -40.53
C PHE A 380 7.87 -17.21 -39.78
N ARG A 381 6.67 -17.67 -40.08
CA ARG A 381 6.11 -18.91 -39.51
C ARG A 381 6.97 -20.10 -39.86
N PRO A 382 7.43 -20.90 -38.86
CA PRO A 382 8.29 -22.06 -39.10
C PRO A 382 7.60 -23.10 -39.98
N GLU A 383 8.32 -23.57 -41.01
CA GLU A 383 7.87 -24.70 -41.84
C GLU A 383 8.42 -26.01 -41.24
N GLY A 384 7.62 -26.69 -40.42
CA GLY A 384 7.93 -27.99 -39.86
C GLY A 384 8.75 -28.00 -38.58
N ALA A 385 9.23 -29.19 -38.19
CA ALA A 385 9.96 -29.37 -36.94
C ALA A 385 11.37 -28.76 -36.98
N LEU A 386 11.82 -28.23 -35.85
CA LEU A 386 13.16 -27.70 -35.68
C LEU A 386 14.24 -28.73 -36.04
N LYS A 387 15.35 -28.26 -36.62
CA LYS A 387 16.54 -29.07 -36.93
C LYS A 387 17.74 -28.51 -36.17
N PRO A 388 17.79 -28.68 -34.85
CA PRO A 388 18.88 -28.11 -34.05
C PRO A 388 20.19 -28.81 -34.38
N THR A 389 21.28 -28.03 -34.38
CA THR A 389 22.64 -28.52 -34.64
C THR A 389 23.39 -28.89 -33.36
N ALA A 390 22.90 -28.50 -32.20
CA ALA A 390 23.49 -28.76 -30.90
C ALA A 390 22.43 -29.03 -29.84
N ALA A 391 22.78 -29.79 -28.79
CA ALA A 391 21.99 -29.94 -27.59
C ALA A 391 22.09 -28.70 -26.67
N LEU A 392 21.08 -28.49 -25.85
CA LEU A 392 21.12 -27.49 -24.79
C LEU A 392 22.06 -27.94 -23.67
N THR A 393 22.87 -27.01 -23.19
CA THR A 393 23.77 -27.19 -22.05
C THR A 393 23.08 -26.81 -20.73
N ASP A 394 23.70 -27.16 -19.60
CA ASP A 394 23.21 -26.68 -18.28
C ASP A 394 23.16 -25.15 -18.20
N GLU A 395 24.14 -24.46 -18.83
CA GLU A 395 24.14 -23.00 -18.89
C GLU A 395 22.96 -22.45 -19.71
N ASP A 396 22.61 -23.07 -20.84
CA ASP A 396 21.45 -22.69 -21.65
C ASP A 396 20.14 -22.86 -20.83
N TRP A 397 20.05 -23.92 -20.04
CA TRP A 397 18.91 -24.11 -19.13
C TRP A 397 18.83 -23.00 -18.07
N ASP A 398 19.98 -22.70 -17.46
CA ASP A 398 20.07 -21.73 -16.38
C ASP A 398 19.82 -20.29 -16.85
N THR A 399 20.30 -19.91 -18.02
CA THR A 399 20.21 -18.54 -18.52
C THR A 399 19.00 -18.28 -19.43
N CYS A 400 18.53 -19.30 -20.16
CA CYS A 400 17.51 -19.11 -21.19
C CYS A 400 16.13 -19.70 -20.83
N LEU A 401 16.06 -20.83 -20.14
CA LEU A 401 14.80 -21.54 -19.89
C LEU A 401 14.24 -21.31 -18.49
N ARG A 402 15.10 -21.03 -17.51
CA ARG A 402 14.66 -20.89 -16.12
C ARG A 402 13.57 -19.83 -15.95
N ALA A 403 12.45 -20.23 -15.37
CA ALA A 403 11.36 -19.34 -15.06
C ALA A 403 11.56 -18.63 -13.70
N PRO A 404 10.88 -17.51 -13.45
CA PRO A 404 10.87 -16.85 -12.14
C PRO A 404 10.47 -17.82 -11.01
N GLY A 405 11.14 -17.71 -9.87
CA GLY A 405 10.92 -18.60 -8.72
C GLY A 405 11.80 -19.85 -8.71
N HIS A 406 12.39 -20.26 -9.84
CA HIS A 406 13.34 -21.37 -9.88
C HIS A 406 14.69 -20.94 -9.28
N ASP A 407 14.82 -21.12 -7.95
CA ASP A 407 16.00 -20.72 -7.19
C ASP A 407 17.20 -21.66 -7.46
N VAL A 408 18.39 -21.07 -7.72
CA VAL A 408 19.60 -21.81 -8.07
C VAL A 408 20.16 -22.61 -6.91
N ASP A 409 20.08 -22.07 -5.68
CA ASP A 409 20.66 -22.70 -4.52
C ASP A 409 19.81 -23.89 -4.07
N ILE A 410 18.47 -23.79 -4.20
CA ILE A 410 17.54 -24.92 -4.04
C ILE A 410 17.86 -25.98 -5.09
N ALA A 411 18.02 -25.59 -6.36
CA ALA A 411 18.36 -26.52 -7.44
C ALA A 411 19.68 -27.26 -7.18
N ARG A 412 20.70 -26.57 -6.65
CA ARG A 412 21.99 -27.19 -6.29
C ARG A 412 21.85 -28.25 -5.20
N ILE A 413 21.05 -27.95 -4.15
CA ILE A 413 20.77 -28.93 -3.10
C ILE A 413 20.08 -30.15 -3.70
N LEU A 414 19.03 -29.96 -4.50
CA LEU A 414 18.28 -31.05 -5.11
C LEU A 414 19.13 -31.88 -6.08
N ARG A 415 20.02 -31.25 -6.83
CA ARG A 415 20.98 -31.95 -7.71
C ARG A 415 21.92 -32.82 -6.89
N ALA A 416 22.42 -32.32 -5.77
CA ALA A 416 23.33 -33.07 -4.91
C ALA A 416 22.63 -34.27 -4.23
N ILE A 417 21.39 -34.13 -3.77
CA ILE A 417 20.69 -35.21 -3.06
C ILE A 417 19.84 -36.10 -3.97
N GLY A 418 19.58 -35.70 -5.22
CA GLY A 418 18.61 -36.33 -6.12
C GLY A 418 18.77 -37.85 -6.26
N PRO A 419 19.96 -38.35 -6.60
CA PRO A 419 20.17 -39.82 -6.71
C PRO A 419 19.87 -40.53 -5.42
N ALA A 420 20.28 -40.02 -4.27
CA ALA A 420 20.03 -40.61 -2.96
C ALA A 420 18.54 -40.55 -2.56
N ALA A 421 17.87 -39.42 -2.85
CA ALA A 421 16.44 -39.26 -2.58
C ALA A 421 15.57 -40.23 -3.38
N VAL A 422 15.88 -40.43 -4.66
CA VAL A 422 15.22 -41.39 -5.53
C VAL A 422 15.40 -42.81 -5.00
N ARG A 423 16.65 -43.19 -4.68
CA ARG A 423 16.97 -44.50 -4.10
C ARG A 423 16.21 -44.73 -2.77
N ALA A 424 16.17 -43.73 -1.90
CA ALA A 424 15.45 -43.82 -0.63
C ALA A 424 13.95 -44.10 -0.85
N ARG A 425 13.32 -43.40 -1.79
CA ARG A 425 11.89 -43.58 -2.08
C ARG A 425 11.60 -44.90 -2.78
N VAL A 426 12.42 -45.31 -3.72
CA VAL A 426 12.25 -46.60 -4.41
C VAL A 426 12.41 -47.78 -3.43
N ASN A 427 13.39 -47.75 -2.50
CA ASN A 427 13.53 -48.70 -1.43
C ASN A 427 12.25 -48.77 -0.58
N GLU A 428 11.73 -47.61 -0.16
CA GLU A 428 10.49 -47.58 0.62
C GLU A 428 9.30 -48.19 -0.12
N LEU A 429 9.13 -47.87 -1.41
CA LEU A 429 8.06 -48.44 -2.25
C LEU A 429 8.23 -49.92 -2.44
N THR A 430 9.46 -50.42 -2.52
CA THR A 430 9.77 -51.86 -2.61
C THR A 430 9.39 -52.58 -1.32
N ASP A 431 9.79 -52.05 -0.16
CA ASP A 431 9.46 -52.60 1.15
C ASP A 431 7.94 -52.63 1.39
N GLN A 432 7.23 -51.63 0.90
CA GLN A 432 5.77 -51.56 0.95
C GLN A 432 5.06 -52.39 -0.13
N LYS A 433 5.79 -53.04 -1.03
CA LYS A 433 5.26 -53.78 -2.20
C LYS A 433 4.38 -52.90 -3.12
N ARG A 434 4.71 -51.65 -3.22
CA ARG A 434 4.01 -50.63 -4.05
C ARG A 434 4.78 -50.23 -5.31
N LEU A 435 5.98 -50.75 -5.51
CA LEU A 435 6.73 -50.49 -6.72
C LEU A 435 5.99 -51.10 -7.94
N VAL A 436 5.85 -50.29 -9.00
CA VAL A 436 5.16 -50.72 -10.22
C VAL A 436 5.94 -51.81 -10.90
N SER A 437 5.28 -52.95 -11.22
CA SER A 437 5.88 -53.99 -12.06
C SER A 437 5.78 -53.61 -13.52
N LEU A 438 6.90 -53.52 -14.19
CA LEU A 438 7.00 -53.15 -15.62
C LEU A 438 7.06 -54.40 -16.48
N ASP A 439 6.18 -54.44 -17.48
CA ASP A 439 6.16 -55.52 -18.49
C ASP A 439 7.22 -55.21 -19.55
N LEU A 440 8.31 -55.97 -19.54
CA LEU A 440 9.41 -55.80 -20.48
C LEU A 440 9.01 -55.97 -21.95
N SER A 441 7.93 -56.68 -22.23
CA SER A 441 7.41 -56.81 -23.61
C SER A 441 6.83 -55.52 -24.18
N LYS A 442 6.45 -54.58 -23.30
CA LYS A 442 5.91 -53.29 -23.66
C LYS A 442 6.98 -52.19 -23.71
N ARG A 443 8.26 -52.55 -23.42
CA ARG A 443 9.37 -51.60 -23.51
C ARG A 443 9.64 -51.19 -24.96
N GLN A 444 9.92 -49.91 -25.14
CA GLN A 444 10.23 -49.34 -26.45
C GLN A 444 11.68 -48.88 -26.51
N GLU A 445 12.35 -49.26 -27.57
CA GLU A 445 13.71 -48.82 -27.86
C GLU A 445 13.71 -47.48 -28.65
N SER A 446 14.79 -46.74 -28.59
CA SER A 446 14.96 -45.48 -29.36
C SER A 446 14.83 -45.68 -30.89
N THR A 447 15.00 -46.88 -31.39
CA THR A 447 14.85 -47.28 -32.79
C THR A 447 13.41 -47.53 -33.21
N SER A 448 12.45 -47.43 -32.27
CA SER A 448 11.01 -47.67 -32.52
C SER A 448 10.48 -46.75 -33.66
N THR A 449 9.54 -47.30 -34.43
CA THR A 449 8.87 -46.55 -35.50
C THR A 449 7.71 -45.70 -34.98
N ILE A 450 7.34 -45.82 -33.71
CA ILE A 450 6.25 -45.09 -33.08
C ILE A 450 6.61 -43.61 -32.98
N THR A 451 5.78 -42.74 -33.52
CA THR A 451 6.00 -41.31 -33.60
C THR A 451 6.28 -40.70 -32.22
N ALA A 452 5.51 -41.07 -31.20
CA ALA A 452 5.69 -40.59 -29.85
C ALA A 452 7.08 -40.95 -29.30
N VAL A 453 7.50 -42.25 -29.43
CA VAL A 453 8.82 -42.69 -28.96
C VAL A 453 9.96 -41.91 -29.65
N ARG A 454 9.85 -41.70 -30.97
CA ARG A 454 10.81 -40.92 -31.74
C ARG A 454 10.87 -39.46 -31.32
N ALA A 455 9.71 -38.86 -30.99
CA ALA A 455 9.64 -37.50 -30.50
C ALA A 455 10.32 -37.37 -29.11
N PHE A 456 10.14 -38.34 -28.22
CA PHE A 456 10.86 -38.40 -26.94
C PHE A 456 12.37 -38.54 -27.14
N ALA A 457 12.83 -39.43 -27.99
CA ALA A 457 14.22 -39.61 -28.28
C ALA A 457 14.87 -38.35 -28.88
N TRP A 458 14.16 -37.69 -29.82
CA TRP A 458 14.59 -36.44 -30.39
C TRP A 458 14.64 -35.31 -29.36
N ALA A 459 13.57 -35.11 -28.57
CA ALA A 459 13.51 -34.08 -27.56
C ALA A 459 14.55 -34.28 -26.47
N SER A 460 14.79 -35.50 -26.04
CA SER A 460 15.85 -35.89 -25.10
C SER A 460 17.24 -35.42 -25.58
N ASN A 461 17.58 -35.70 -26.85
CA ASN A 461 18.83 -35.27 -27.42
C ASN A 461 18.96 -33.74 -27.49
N VAL A 462 17.90 -33.03 -27.89
CA VAL A 462 17.92 -31.56 -27.99
C VAL A 462 17.99 -30.88 -26.62
N LEU A 463 17.28 -31.42 -25.64
CA LEU A 463 17.24 -30.86 -24.28
C LEU A 463 18.52 -31.20 -23.48
N GLY A 464 19.41 -32.09 -24.01
CA GLY A 464 20.57 -32.55 -23.29
C GLY A 464 20.23 -33.41 -22.06
N ILE A 465 19.09 -34.13 -22.10
CA ILE A 465 18.62 -34.98 -21.01
C ILE A 465 18.75 -36.44 -21.43
N ALA A 466 19.20 -37.31 -20.54
CA ALA A 466 19.28 -38.74 -20.82
C ALA A 466 17.88 -39.32 -21.13
N LEU A 467 17.77 -40.12 -22.17
CA LEU A 467 16.52 -40.75 -22.58
C LEU A 467 16.06 -41.74 -21.49
N PRO A 468 14.85 -41.58 -20.90
CA PRO A 468 14.32 -42.52 -19.94
C PRO A 468 13.91 -43.83 -20.63
N GLU A 469 13.79 -44.91 -19.86
CA GLU A 469 13.12 -46.13 -20.34
C GLU A 469 11.67 -45.84 -20.66
N MET A 470 11.17 -46.26 -21.83
CA MET A 470 9.83 -45.99 -22.29
C MET A 470 8.99 -47.24 -22.39
N TYR A 471 7.80 -47.21 -21.82
CA TYR A 471 6.83 -48.29 -21.84
C TYR A 471 5.49 -47.82 -22.39
N ILE A 472 4.88 -48.61 -23.28
CA ILE A 472 3.52 -48.36 -23.73
C ILE A 472 2.57 -49.01 -22.69
N MET A 473 1.68 -48.22 -22.13
CA MET A 473 0.75 -48.67 -21.10
C MET A 473 -0.70 -48.22 -21.45
N ASP A 474 -1.67 -49.11 -21.15
CA ASP A 474 -3.06 -48.89 -21.59
C ASP A 474 -3.77 -47.82 -20.77
N ASN A 475 -3.37 -47.56 -19.54
CA ASN A 475 -4.01 -46.60 -18.65
C ASN A 475 -2.96 -45.59 -18.11
N VAL A 476 -2.75 -44.52 -18.84
CA VAL A 476 -1.82 -43.43 -18.45
C VAL A 476 -2.60 -42.12 -18.43
N PRO A 477 -2.98 -41.62 -17.25
CA PRO A 477 -3.72 -40.40 -17.14
C PRO A 477 -2.96 -39.22 -17.77
N GLY A 478 -3.61 -38.46 -18.70
CA GLY A 478 -2.97 -37.39 -19.45
C GLY A 478 -2.00 -37.84 -20.54
N GLY A 479 -2.02 -39.13 -20.91
CA GLY A 479 -1.29 -39.68 -22.02
C GLY A 479 0.20 -39.94 -21.80
N VAL A 480 0.84 -39.31 -20.82
CA VAL A 480 2.26 -39.52 -20.43
C VAL A 480 2.43 -39.36 -18.92
N ALA A 481 3.13 -40.28 -18.30
CA ALA A 481 3.44 -40.24 -16.87
C ALA A 481 4.84 -40.72 -16.55
N ALA A 482 5.48 -40.12 -15.57
CA ALA A 482 6.70 -40.64 -14.99
C ALA A 482 6.36 -41.84 -14.09
N VAL A 483 7.11 -42.91 -14.20
CA VAL A 483 6.95 -44.12 -13.36
C VAL A 483 8.03 -44.11 -12.29
N GLN A 484 7.64 -44.30 -11.04
CA GLN A 484 8.57 -44.43 -9.93
C GLN A 484 9.24 -45.80 -10.02
N ALA A 485 10.42 -45.86 -10.59
CA ALA A 485 11.20 -47.08 -10.84
C ALA A 485 12.67 -46.87 -10.50
N TRP A 486 13.50 -47.94 -10.56
CA TRP A 486 14.93 -47.89 -10.29
C TRP A 486 15.70 -47.04 -11.30
N SER A 487 15.29 -47.04 -12.56
CA SER A 487 15.79 -46.17 -13.64
C SER A 487 14.74 -45.12 -13.99
N PRO A 488 15.14 -43.97 -14.52
CA PRO A 488 14.22 -42.99 -15.08
C PRO A 488 13.30 -43.64 -16.13
N THR A 489 12.00 -43.68 -15.86
CA THR A 489 11.03 -44.45 -16.66
C THR A 489 9.80 -43.61 -16.99
N THR A 490 9.37 -43.67 -18.25
CA THR A 490 8.19 -42.99 -18.80
C THR A 490 7.18 -44.00 -19.32
N ALA A 491 5.92 -43.85 -18.88
CA ALA A 491 4.78 -44.54 -19.47
C ALA A 491 4.13 -43.64 -20.53
N ILE A 492 3.83 -44.23 -21.71
CA ILE A 492 3.18 -43.56 -22.82
C ILE A 492 1.83 -44.27 -23.06
N GLY A 493 0.74 -43.51 -22.98
CA GLY A 493 -0.63 -44.01 -23.15
C GLY A 493 -1.20 -43.81 -24.54
N PRO A 494 -2.37 -44.41 -24.81
CA PRO A 494 -3.05 -44.37 -26.13
C PRO A 494 -3.38 -42.92 -26.59
N GLU A 495 -3.62 -42.02 -25.66
CA GLU A 495 -3.95 -40.61 -25.97
C GLU A 495 -2.87 -39.92 -26.78
N VAL A 496 -1.60 -40.24 -26.56
CA VAL A 496 -0.45 -39.62 -27.25
C VAL A 496 -0.03 -40.46 -28.46
N LEU A 497 -0.40 -41.70 -28.50
CA LEU A 497 -0.08 -42.59 -29.62
C LEU A 497 -0.97 -42.36 -30.84
N ASN A 498 -2.21 -41.91 -30.61
CA ASN A 498 -3.25 -41.81 -31.64
C ASN A 498 -3.76 -40.35 -31.75
N ASN A 499 -3.95 -39.90 -32.98
CA ASN A 499 -4.63 -38.62 -33.30
C ASN A 499 -4.00 -37.34 -32.75
N VAL A 500 -2.71 -37.36 -32.41
CA VAL A 500 -1.97 -36.16 -31.97
C VAL A 500 -0.94 -35.79 -33.02
N GLY A 501 -0.90 -34.52 -33.39
CA GLY A 501 0.08 -33.98 -34.36
C GLY A 501 1.52 -34.04 -33.80
N VAL A 502 2.51 -34.18 -34.67
CA VAL A 502 3.92 -34.33 -34.32
C VAL A 502 4.39 -33.18 -33.41
N THR A 503 4.04 -31.96 -33.74
CA THR A 503 4.42 -30.75 -32.97
C THR A 503 3.84 -30.81 -31.54
N GLU A 504 2.63 -31.30 -31.40
CA GLU A 504 1.99 -31.45 -30.11
C GLU A 504 2.61 -32.59 -29.29
N VAL A 505 2.99 -33.69 -29.92
CA VAL A 505 3.75 -34.77 -29.27
C VAL A 505 5.12 -34.27 -28.80
N ILE A 506 5.79 -33.44 -29.61
CA ILE A 506 7.06 -32.79 -29.21
C ILE A 506 6.88 -31.91 -27.97
N TYR A 507 5.78 -31.13 -27.95
CA TYR A 507 5.46 -30.29 -26.76
C TYR A 507 5.28 -31.17 -25.51
N ILE A 508 4.48 -32.22 -25.58
CA ILE A 508 4.22 -33.15 -24.49
C ILE A 508 5.52 -33.82 -24.00
N ALA A 509 6.31 -34.36 -24.95
CA ALA A 509 7.58 -35.00 -24.65
C ALA A 509 8.57 -34.07 -23.98
N SER A 510 8.74 -32.87 -24.52
CA SER A 510 9.70 -31.86 -23.99
C SER A 510 9.34 -31.39 -22.60
N ARG A 511 8.03 -31.09 -22.36
CA ARG A 511 7.53 -30.73 -21.03
C ARG A 511 7.75 -31.86 -20.02
N HIS A 512 7.47 -33.08 -20.41
CA HIS A 512 7.65 -34.25 -19.55
C HIS A 512 9.11 -34.50 -19.22
N LEU A 513 10.00 -34.45 -20.23
CA LEU A 513 11.44 -34.66 -20.07
C LEU A 513 12.10 -33.57 -19.19
N ALA A 514 11.58 -32.36 -19.16
CA ALA A 514 12.10 -31.31 -18.30
C ALA A 514 12.12 -31.68 -16.81
N TYR A 515 11.21 -32.57 -16.38
CA TYR A 515 11.21 -33.12 -15.01
C TYR A 515 12.30 -34.17 -14.75
N TYR A 516 12.98 -34.67 -15.79
CA TYR A 516 14.08 -35.62 -15.64
C TYR A 516 15.45 -34.95 -15.47
N ARG A 517 15.49 -33.61 -15.42
CA ARG A 517 16.69 -32.90 -14.98
C ARG A 517 17.02 -33.26 -13.53
N PRO A 518 18.32 -33.42 -13.17
CA PRO A 518 18.71 -33.84 -11.82
C PRO A 518 18.07 -33.04 -10.67
N GLU A 519 17.96 -31.73 -10.85
CA GLU A 519 17.36 -30.81 -9.86
C GLU A 519 15.83 -30.85 -9.80
N HIS A 520 15.17 -31.33 -10.87
CA HIS A 520 13.69 -31.42 -10.93
C HIS A 520 13.20 -32.85 -10.60
N TYR A 521 14.01 -33.86 -10.90
CA TYR A 521 13.61 -35.27 -10.82
C TYR A 521 13.12 -35.71 -9.43
N PRO A 522 13.65 -35.18 -8.30
CA PRO A 522 13.09 -35.48 -6.98
C PRO A 522 11.59 -35.16 -6.85
N LEU A 523 11.05 -34.18 -7.61
CA LEU A 523 9.61 -33.85 -7.60
C LEU A 523 8.72 -34.99 -8.15
N VAL A 524 9.26 -35.86 -8.99
CA VAL A 524 8.54 -37.05 -9.47
C VAL A 524 8.25 -38.02 -8.31
N PHE A 525 9.13 -38.09 -7.32
CA PHE A 525 9.06 -38.99 -6.19
C PHE A 525 8.45 -38.36 -4.93
N PHE A 526 8.53 -37.05 -4.82
CA PHE A 526 8.01 -36.23 -3.72
C PHE A 526 7.09 -35.13 -4.28
N PRO A 527 5.92 -35.50 -4.85
CA PRO A 527 5.11 -34.57 -5.66
C PRO A 527 4.31 -33.56 -4.83
N SER A 528 4.10 -33.81 -3.53
CA SER A 528 3.39 -32.87 -2.67
C SER A 528 4.37 -31.88 -2.04
N LEU A 529 3.92 -30.61 -1.83
CA LEU A 529 4.71 -29.59 -1.16
C LEU A 529 5.18 -30.07 0.23
N GLY A 530 4.35 -30.83 0.95
CA GLY A 530 4.69 -31.37 2.27
C GLY A 530 5.85 -32.37 2.22
N GLU A 531 5.78 -33.36 1.32
CA GLU A 531 6.85 -34.37 1.15
C GLU A 531 8.13 -33.70 0.65
N PHE A 532 8.02 -32.80 -0.31
CA PHE A 532 9.15 -32.05 -0.85
C PHE A 532 9.82 -31.16 0.22
N THR A 533 9.03 -30.51 1.06
CA THR A 533 9.55 -29.74 2.21
C THR A 533 10.29 -30.63 3.19
N GLN A 534 9.76 -31.82 3.52
CA GLN A 534 10.46 -32.76 4.40
C GLN A 534 11.78 -33.22 3.81
N LEU A 535 11.82 -33.52 2.51
CA LEU A 535 13.05 -33.88 1.79
C LEU A 535 14.09 -32.76 1.87
N PHE A 536 13.67 -31.54 1.56
CA PHE A 536 14.56 -30.37 1.55
C PHE A 536 15.10 -30.06 2.94
N LEU A 537 14.25 -30.07 3.98
CA LEU A 537 14.67 -29.87 5.37
C LEU A 537 15.61 -30.97 5.86
N ALA A 538 15.39 -32.24 5.45
CA ALA A 538 16.29 -33.34 5.74
C ALA A 538 17.68 -33.13 5.12
N ALA A 539 17.73 -32.64 3.89
CA ALA A 539 18.97 -32.28 3.19
C ALA A 539 19.69 -31.12 3.87
N LEU A 540 18.98 -30.03 4.21
CA LEU A 540 19.56 -28.91 4.94
C LEU A 540 20.14 -29.33 6.28
N LYS A 541 19.40 -30.13 7.06
CA LYS A 541 19.86 -30.65 8.37
C LYS A 541 21.06 -31.60 8.25
N LEU A 542 21.23 -32.23 7.09
CA LEU A 542 22.39 -33.07 6.80
C LEU A 542 23.60 -32.22 6.41
N GLY A 543 23.39 -31.19 5.57
CA GLY A 543 24.46 -30.27 5.14
C GLY A 543 24.90 -29.28 6.22
N MET A 544 23.99 -28.91 7.13
CA MET A 544 24.23 -28.00 8.24
C MET A 544 23.56 -28.55 9.53
N PRO A 545 24.24 -29.39 10.30
CA PRO A 545 23.67 -30.03 11.49
C PRO A 545 23.19 -29.03 12.57
N GLU A 546 23.80 -27.86 12.65
CA GLU A 546 23.51 -26.82 13.65
C GLU A 546 22.23 -26.00 13.37
N ILE A 547 21.68 -26.09 12.14
CA ILE A 547 20.50 -25.31 11.78
C ILE A 547 19.29 -25.68 12.67
N PRO A 548 18.57 -24.71 13.26
CA PRO A 548 17.47 -24.96 14.19
C PRO A 548 16.18 -25.38 13.44
N ILE A 549 16.18 -26.57 12.85
CA ILE A 549 15.00 -27.16 12.22
C ILE A 549 14.26 -28.02 13.27
N ALA A 550 12.96 -27.78 13.42
CA ALA A 550 12.12 -28.53 14.34
C ALA A 550 12.16 -30.05 14.03
N ALA A 551 12.23 -30.86 15.07
CA ALA A 551 12.23 -32.31 14.95
C ALA A 551 10.86 -32.80 14.43
N ASN A 552 10.87 -33.39 13.22
CA ASN A 552 9.74 -34.07 12.61
C ASN A 552 10.21 -35.48 12.26
N GLU A 553 9.39 -36.50 12.57
CA GLU A 553 9.73 -37.90 12.32
C GLU A 553 10.07 -38.16 10.84
N GLY A 554 9.28 -37.57 9.92
CA GLY A 554 9.53 -37.69 8.47
C GLY A 554 10.88 -37.11 8.06
N VAL A 555 11.24 -35.92 8.58
CA VAL A 555 12.55 -35.28 8.33
C VAL A 555 13.69 -36.11 8.91
N ALA A 556 13.53 -36.67 10.13
CA ALA A 556 14.55 -37.48 10.76
C ALA A 556 14.78 -38.80 9.99
N LYS A 557 13.70 -39.44 9.53
CA LYS A 557 13.74 -40.69 8.72
C LYS A 557 14.48 -40.42 7.39
N LEU A 558 14.06 -39.38 6.64
CA LEU A 558 14.67 -39.04 5.37
C LEU A 558 16.16 -38.66 5.54
N ARG A 559 16.50 -37.86 6.57
CA ARG A 559 17.89 -37.53 6.87
C ARG A 559 18.76 -38.77 7.09
N ALA A 560 18.27 -39.75 7.87
CA ALA A 560 18.98 -40.98 8.12
C ALA A 560 19.17 -41.83 6.84
N GLN A 561 18.17 -41.85 5.97
CA GLN A 561 18.26 -42.51 4.66
C GLN A 561 19.26 -41.81 3.75
N LEU A 562 19.17 -40.50 3.59
CA LEU A 562 20.10 -39.69 2.78
C LEU A 562 21.55 -39.83 3.26
N ALA A 563 21.78 -39.80 4.59
CA ALA A 563 23.12 -39.92 5.17
C ALA A 563 23.82 -41.22 4.76
N ARG A 564 23.03 -42.33 4.60
CA ARG A 564 23.54 -43.64 4.19
C ARG A 564 23.72 -43.80 2.68
N LEU A 565 22.94 -43.09 1.88
CA LEU A 565 22.88 -43.25 0.43
C LEU A 565 23.72 -42.24 -0.35
N LEU A 566 24.03 -41.09 0.27
CA LEU A 566 24.87 -40.05 -0.35
C LEU A 566 26.33 -40.47 -0.37
N GLU A 567 26.94 -40.25 -1.54
CA GLU A 567 28.38 -40.41 -1.74
C GLU A 567 29.13 -39.22 -1.15
N ASP A 568 30.44 -39.32 -0.92
CA ASP A 568 31.21 -38.27 -0.27
C ASP A 568 31.30 -37.00 -1.14
N ALA A 569 31.34 -37.13 -2.44
CA ALA A 569 31.32 -35.99 -3.39
C ALA A 569 29.97 -35.26 -3.31
N GLU A 570 28.85 -36.00 -3.25
CA GLU A 570 27.49 -35.43 -3.10
C GLU A 570 27.32 -34.70 -1.77
N LYS A 571 27.88 -35.22 -0.67
CA LYS A 571 27.88 -34.55 0.64
C LYS A 571 28.66 -33.23 0.61
N VAL A 572 29.80 -33.18 -0.06
CA VAL A 572 30.59 -31.94 -0.22
C VAL A 572 29.78 -30.87 -0.96
N GLU A 573 29.13 -31.23 -2.07
CA GLU A 573 28.31 -30.30 -2.83
C GLU A 573 27.06 -29.87 -2.04
N LEU A 574 26.44 -30.77 -1.29
CA LEU A 574 25.31 -30.45 -0.39
C LEU A 574 25.72 -29.39 0.66
N VAL A 575 26.87 -29.56 1.32
CA VAL A 575 27.37 -28.62 2.32
C VAL A 575 27.64 -27.24 1.69
N LYS A 576 28.23 -27.20 0.50
CA LYS A 576 28.46 -25.93 -0.22
C LYS A 576 27.14 -25.21 -0.53
N ALA A 577 26.18 -25.94 -1.07
CA ALA A 577 24.87 -25.38 -1.45
C ALA A 577 24.07 -24.91 -0.20
N ALA A 578 24.11 -25.66 0.88
CA ALA A 578 23.45 -25.30 2.14
C ALA A 578 24.05 -24.01 2.74
N LYS A 579 25.38 -23.87 2.76
CA LYS A 579 26.07 -22.65 3.21
C LYS A 579 25.75 -21.43 2.34
N ALA A 580 25.53 -21.62 1.03
CA ALA A 580 25.14 -20.53 0.14
C ALA A 580 23.74 -19.97 0.51
N ILE A 581 22.81 -20.84 0.89
CA ILE A 581 21.49 -20.41 1.41
C ILE A 581 21.64 -19.66 2.74
N GLU A 582 22.45 -20.17 3.67
CA GLU A 582 22.70 -19.53 4.95
C GLU A 582 23.28 -18.11 4.78
N ALA A 583 24.27 -17.96 3.90
CA ALA A 583 24.90 -16.67 3.59
C ALA A 583 23.91 -15.63 3.04
N LYS A 584 22.80 -16.06 2.45
CA LYS A 584 21.70 -15.21 1.95
C LYS A 584 20.59 -15.01 3.00
N GLY A 585 20.83 -15.36 4.26
CA GLY A 585 19.87 -15.19 5.37
C GLY A 585 18.90 -16.34 5.57
N GLY A 586 19.13 -17.50 4.94
CA GLY A 586 18.38 -18.74 5.18
C GLY A 586 16.93 -18.76 4.69
N LYS A 587 16.48 -17.73 3.97
CA LYS A 587 15.11 -17.66 3.45
C LYS A 587 15.00 -18.39 2.12
N VAL A 588 14.12 -19.38 2.04
CA VAL A 588 13.81 -20.15 0.83
C VAL A 588 12.30 -20.24 0.63
N ASP A 589 11.86 -20.15 -0.62
CA ASP A 589 10.46 -20.35 -1.01
C ASP A 589 10.36 -21.61 -1.90
N LEU A 590 10.05 -22.74 -1.27
CA LEU A 590 9.92 -24.01 -1.97
C LEU A 590 8.68 -24.04 -2.89
N ASN A 591 7.63 -23.33 -2.53
CA ASN A 591 6.45 -23.25 -3.39
C ASN A 591 6.76 -22.48 -4.68
N ALA A 592 7.44 -21.32 -4.56
CA ALA A 592 7.93 -20.58 -5.73
C ALA A 592 8.87 -21.44 -6.57
N TYR A 593 9.74 -22.25 -5.95
CA TYR A 593 10.62 -23.16 -6.69
C TYR A 593 9.85 -24.19 -7.51
N ILE A 594 8.88 -24.88 -6.92
CA ILE A 594 8.06 -25.89 -7.61
C ILE A 594 7.27 -25.24 -8.77
N ARG A 595 6.70 -24.06 -8.52
CA ARG A 595 6.03 -23.26 -9.57
C ARG A 595 7.01 -22.91 -10.70
N GLY A 596 8.23 -22.49 -10.36
CA GLY A 596 9.29 -22.19 -11.31
C GLY A 596 9.70 -23.41 -12.16
N VAL A 597 9.76 -24.59 -11.58
CA VAL A 597 10.02 -25.86 -12.32
C VAL A 597 8.91 -26.14 -13.32
N GLU A 598 7.64 -26.02 -12.93
CA GLU A 598 6.48 -26.21 -13.82
C GLU A 598 6.52 -25.25 -15.02
N LEU A 599 6.75 -23.95 -14.74
CA LEU A 599 6.84 -22.94 -15.81
C LEU A 599 8.06 -23.19 -16.72
N THR A 600 9.21 -23.56 -16.15
CA THR A 600 10.42 -23.93 -16.92
C THR A 600 10.13 -25.12 -17.86
N ALA A 601 9.38 -26.11 -17.42
CA ALA A 601 8.99 -27.24 -18.25
C ALA A 601 8.10 -26.81 -19.44
N HIS A 602 7.19 -25.87 -19.23
CA HIS A 602 6.38 -25.29 -20.33
C HIS A 602 7.21 -24.45 -21.30
N ARG A 603 8.22 -23.69 -20.81
CA ARG A 603 9.13 -22.95 -21.66
C ARG A 603 9.96 -23.89 -22.54
N ALA A 604 10.52 -24.95 -21.97
CA ALA A 604 11.25 -25.98 -22.73
C ALA A 604 10.37 -26.62 -23.80
N ALA A 605 9.12 -26.94 -23.46
CA ALA A 605 8.13 -27.49 -24.38
C ALA A 605 7.83 -26.53 -25.55
N PHE A 606 7.59 -25.26 -25.25
CA PHE A 606 7.35 -24.24 -26.26
C PHE A 606 8.55 -24.05 -27.19
N VAL A 607 9.75 -23.96 -26.64
CA VAL A 607 10.98 -23.79 -27.44
C VAL A 607 11.14 -24.90 -28.47
N LEU A 608 10.91 -26.17 -28.07
CA LEU A 608 11.08 -27.29 -29.00
C LEU A 608 9.90 -27.47 -29.97
N ALA A 609 8.69 -27.23 -29.52
CA ALA A 609 7.52 -27.26 -30.40
C ALA A 609 7.50 -26.12 -31.42
N ALA A 610 8.08 -24.96 -31.06
CA ALA A 610 8.14 -23.74 -31.86
C ALA A 610 6.78 -23.24 -32.37
N ASP A 611 5.70 -23.66 -31.75
CA ASP A 611 4.31 -23.33 -32.10
C ASP A 611 3.56 -22.82 -30.89
N VAL A 612 3.27 -21.52 -30.91
CA VAL A 612 2.61 -20.83 -29.80
C VAL A 612 1.17 -21.27 -29.62
N HIS A 613 0.48 -21.63 -30.73
CA HIS A 613 -0.93 -22.07 -30.66
C HIS A 613 -1.06 -23.47 -30.06
N VAL A 614 -0.10 -24.37 -30.38
CA VAL A 614 0.03 -25.68 -29.73
C VAL A 614 0.29 -25.48 -28.25
N ALA A 615 1.21 -24.61 -27.86
CA ALA A 615 1.53 -24.32 -26.47
C ALA A 615 0.29 -23.81 -25.71
N MET A 616 -0.43 -22.82 -26.26
CA MET A 616 -1.62 -22.24 -25.62
C MET A 616 -2.77 -23.25 -25.49
N ARG A 617 -3.00 -24.08 -26.50
CA ARG A 617 -3.98 -25.14 -26.43
C ARG A 617 -3.64 -26.16 -25.35
N ARG A 618 -2.39 -26.62 -25.29
CA ARG A 618 -1.94 -27.59 -24.28
C ARG A 618 -1.98 -27.01 -22.87
N ILE A 619 -1.59 -25.76 -22.67
CA ILE A 619 -1.75 -25.04 -21.39
C ILE A 619 -3.21 -25.04 -20.92
N GLY A 620 -4.15 -24.85 -21.83
CA GLY A 620 -5.58 -24.82 -21.51
C GLY A 620 -6.18 -26.20 -21.18
N THR A 621 -5.59 -27.29 -21.66
CA THR A 621 -6.09 -28.66 -21.46
C THR A 621 -5.33 -29.45 -20.39
N GLU A 622 -4.20 -28.92 -19.89
CA GLU A 622 -3.37 -29.60 -18.89
C GLU A 622 -4.04 -29.63 -17.51
N GLN A 623 -4.40 -30.83 -17.07
CA GLN A 623 -5.09 -31.07 -15.80
C GLN A 623 -4.14 -31.30 -14.62
N ARG A 624 -2.85 -31.58 -14.88
CA ARG A 624 -1.85 -31.85 -13.85
C ARG A 624 -1.04 -30.59 -13.56
N ALA A 625 -1.18 -30.08 -12.36
CA ALA A 625 -0.24 -29.12 -11.78
C ALA A 625 0.46 -29.81 -10.60
N ILE A 626 1.79 -29.76 -10.57
CA ILE A 626 2.59 -30.22 -9.40
C ILE A 626 2.51 -29.17 -8.27
N ALA A 627 2.18 -27.93 -8.64
CA ALA A 627 1.94 -26.81 -7.72
C ALA A 627 0.63 -26.10 -8.10
N ASP A 628 0.21 -25.12 -7.29
CA ASP A 628 -0.94 -24.26 -7.55
C ASP A 628 -0.71 -23.30 -8.75
N VAL A 629 -0.22 -23.85 -9.87
CA VAL A 629 0.00 -23.08 -11.11
C VAL A 629 -1.23 -23.22 -11.99
N THR A 630 -1.94 -22.12 -12.15
CA THR A 630 -3.13 -22.06 -12.98
C THR A 630 -2.81 -22.03 -14.49
N ALA A 631 -3.79 -22.28 -15.33
CA ALA A 631 -3.62 -22.09 -16.78
C ALA A 631 -3.28 -20.64 -17.13
N ASP A 632 -3.81 -19.67 -16.38
CA ASP A 632 -3.51 -18.26 -16.59
C ASP A 632 -2.08 -17.90 -16.18
N ASP A 633 -1.57 -18.46 -15.07
CA ASP A 633 -0.15 -18.30 -14.70
C ASP A 633 0.78 -18.78 -15.83
N ARG A 634 0.48 -19.93 -16.42
CA ARG A 634 1.26 -20.49 -17.54
C ARG A 634 1.17 -19.64 -18.80
N ARG A 635 -0.03 -19.09 -19.10
CA ARG A 635 -0.23 -18.16 -20.23
C ARG A 635 0.55 -16.87 -20.01
N HIS A 636 0.47 -16.30 -18.82
CA HIS A 636 1.17 -15.06 -18.47
C HIS A 636 2.69 -15.27 -18.54
N ASP A 637 3.20 -16.39 -18.03
CA ASP A 637 4.63 -16.71 -18.15
C ASP A 637 5.06 -16.87 -19.61
N LEU A 638 4.27 -17.53 -20.45
CA LEU A 638 4.58 -17.68 -21.86
C LEU A 638 4.61 -16.33 -22.59
N LEU A 639 3.63 -15.44 -22.32
CA LEU A 639 3.61 -14.09 -22.87
C LEU A 639 4.83 -13.29 -22.43
N ALA A 640 5.17 -13.31 -21.14
CA ALA A 640 6.38 -12.66 -20.64
C ALA A 640 7.65 -13.25 -21.27
N TYR A 641 7.70 -14.55 -21.47
CA TYR A 641 8.82 -15.26 -22.09
C TYR A 641 9.00 -14.86 -23.55
N LEU A 642 7.92 -14.59 -24.31
CA LEU A 642 8.00 -14.08 -25.69
C LEU A 642 8.77 -12.75 -25.80
N ALA A 643 8.77 -11.92 -24.76
CA ALA A 643 9.52 -10.68 -24.72
C ALA A 643 10.97 -10.85 -24.24
N SER A 644 11.34 -12.01 -23.69
CA SER A 644 12.61 -12.17 -22.96
C SER A 644 13.82 -12.43 -23.86
N ASP A 645 14.97 -11.92 -23.41
CA ASP A 645 16.27 -12.27 -23.97
C ASP A 645 16.54 -13.78 -23.93
N GLY A 646 16.08 -14.46 -22.88
CA GLY A 646 16.24 -15.90 -22.74
C GLY A 646 15.67 -16.69 -23.91
N LEU A 647 14.47 -16.35 -24.37
CA LEU A 647 13.86 -17.00 -25.54
C LEU A 647 14.63 -16.70 -26.82
N ALA A 648 14.99 -15.45 -27.05
CA ALA A 648 15.74 -15.07 -28.26
C ALA A 648 17.08 -15.80 -28.33
N ASN A 649 17.79 -15.92 -27.19
CA ASN A 649 19.09 -16.57 -27.10
C ASN A 649 18.98 -18.10 -27.34
N VAL A 650 18.01 -18.78 -26.72
CA VAL A 650 17.83 -20.22 -26.93
C VAL A 650 17.40 -20.54 -28.37
N ARG A 651 16.57 -19.68 -28.98
CA ARG A 651 16.20 -19.82 -30.39
C ARG A 651 17.40 -19.66 -31.33
N ALA A 652 18.26 -18.68 -31.04
CA ALA A 652 19.53 -18.52 -31.79
C ALA A 652 20.44 -19.75 -31.61
N ARG A 653 20.56 -20.28 -30.39
CA ARG A 653 21.33 -21.48 -30.07
C ARG A 653 20.83 -22.71 -30.83
N LEU A 654 19.53 -22.89 -30.93
CA LEU A 654 18.90 -24.00 -31.64
C LEU A 654 18.76 -23.76 -33.16
N VAL A 655 19.31 -22.66 -33.67
CA VAL A 655 19.19 -22.26 -35.10
C VAL A 655 17.72 -22.16 -35.54
N SER A 656 16.84 -21.78 -34.60
CA SER A 656 15.41 -21.57 -34.84
C SER A 656 15.02 -20.11 -35.00
N SER A 657 16.00 -19.19 -34.80
CA SER A 657 15.78 -17.75 -34.96
C SER A 657 15.56 -17.37 -36.42
N VAL A 658 14.64 -16.45 -36.59
CA VAL A 658 14.31 -15.90 -37.93
C VAL A 658 15.41 -14.98 -38.41
N LYS A 659 15.91 -15.21 -39.61
CA LYS A 659 16.88 -14.32 -40.28
C LYS A 659 16.13 -13.44 -41.28
N ALA A 660 16.46 -12.14 -41.29
CA ALA A 660 15.96 -11.25 -42.32
C ALA A 660 16.30 -11.80 -43.72
N ALA A 661 15.32 -11.90 -44.58
CA ALA A 661 15.60 -12.14 -46.00
C ALA A 661 16.48 -10.98 -46.50
N PRO A 662 17.52 -11.25 -47.30
CA PRO A 662 18.32 -10.18 -47.90
C PRO A 662 17.34 -9.24 -48.64
N SER A 663 17.40 -7.95 -48.28
CA SER A 663 16.56 -6.92 -48.83
C SER A 663 16.61 -7.00 -50.36
N LYS A 664 15.48 -7.35 -51.01
CA LYS A 664 15.38 -7.17 -52.47
C LYS A 664 15.60 -5.67 -52.73
N PRO A 665 16.47 -5.31 -53.64
CA PRO A 665 16.65 -3.91 -54.00
C PRO A 665 15.27 -3.35 -54.39
N PRO A 666 14.96 -2.11 -54.00
CA PRO A 666 13.68 -1.51 -54.35
C PRO A 666 13.48 -1.59 -55.86
N LEU A 667 12.36 -2.21 -56.31
CA LEU A 667 11.99 -2.22 -57.71
C LEU A 667 12.06 -0.79 -58.23
N ALA A 668 13.00 -0.53 -59.14
CA ALA A 668 13.09 0.75 -59.83
C ALA A 668 11.72 1.07 -60.41
N ARG A 669 11.10 2.17 -59.96
CA ARG A 669 9.90 2.68 -60.57
C ARG A 669 10.19 2.86 -62.03
N ALA A 670 9.57 2.05 -62.88
CA ALA A 670 9.56 2.26 -64.29
C ALA A 670 8.99 3.66 -64.53
N SER A 671 9.84 4.57 -65.00
CA SER A 671 9.44 5.87 -65.47
C SER A 671 8.56 5.61 -66.71
N ALA A 672 7.25 5.80 -66.57
CA ALA A 672 6.36 5.92 -67.69
C ALA A 672 6.70 7.22 -68.41
N SER A 673 7.25 7.06 -69.63
CA SER A 673 7.36 8.10 -70.64
C SER A 673 6.00 8.50 -71.17
#